data_8e682dad1b4ae1e0d07898a561be8739
#
_entry.id   8e682dad1b4ae1e0d07898a561be8739
#
_cell.length_a   1.000
_cell.length_b   1.000
_cell.length_c   1.000
_cell.angle_alpha   90.00
_cell.angle_beta   90.00
_cell.angle_gamma   90.00
#
_symmetry.space_group_name_H-M   'P 1'
#
loop_
_entity.id
_entity.type
_entity.pdbx_description
1 polymer ?
#
loop_
_entity_poly.entity_id
_entity_poly.type
_entity_poly.pdbx_seq_one_letter_code
_entity_poly.pdbx_strand_id
1 'polypeptide(L)'
;MKKTLLPLLMSLFSFFTVHAAQEVTEGVIDGNFVDEATMKGDLLQMLANFAQYLKNDFKQAQAPNSIGEECGCFMSYSTMKNNEDGVRTNADLSMVAAFLVKYAKGKVILPSGVSWEDLDDMAMKSLVFAYSTHKANRLKVCAGNNYWGSLSTADHVWESSLWAMSVAYSAFFQWDRLSNTQKGYIKELLVAECNYELEREILTGYLGDTKAEENGWEADVLAVTLALFPYDKRAPRWFERLREFAINSHSHKDDANNHKVIDPHYDKTTVAQLYKGPNLYDDFTLQNHNYFHTSYQNVVIQELGEAVLALKLFQTTLYGEERWKTNALMHNNDKVQKEVLNWLALADGELAMPNGNDWSLFLYDQMTSYTTNACFLRDADALMLENLAYKMIKERQLTTEDGAWLLRSDIGPRRMGVEAHRVMMTYLMHHVASTAEMQPTDFESFRHRYSEARHIKSQNIIRSYTKDRFTTFSWAAGIRSYTGYIAANSIDKNKIVVPFKQHNTGNFIGWYQVEGKKINATPVVEGNYQLDGNAWVMNGELNTNDSTLNNRLAIFSTPGNAVIYLDDVTALIDCSITKEQGGLMAISVDELTKMERILYYENGKLQTDGKELVEFQSPWINIDNAFGVVTKNNRMAFGDRVNNNSIMTAKLYAAYSSQNRLMKAGEKVGARQMVYYSNISAEETQRMSTEMITLNNQLPEGWNGVMVADPDGTHYLMVSNFRGMEQAFFCVPKTSQGYPVLAQETIGGRVKLQLKQNSSKVCNTQLFVDDPTLNTILVNGRPTVAIIEKVSDIKDYYTINAITPKGLVKKRINMKGKVKVEIKNEKIKVTKIRE
;
A
#
# COMPACT_ATOMS: atom_id res chain seq x y z
N MET A 1 84.79 8.66 -7.78
CA MET A 1 83.94 9.03 -6.63
C MET A 1 82.50 9.13 -7.10
N LYS A 2 81.72 8.21 -6.62
CA LYS A 2 80.31 7.99 -7.04
C LYS A 2 79.41 9.00 -6.36
N LYS A 3 78.47 9.61 -7.11
CA LYS A 3 77.26 10.17 -6.58
C LYS A 3 76.06 9.64 -7.43
N THR A 4 75.28 8.88 -6.80
CA THR A 4 74.08 8.28 -7.29
C THR A 4 72.99 9.32 -7.32
N LEU A 5 72.38 9.58 -8.47
CA LEU A 5 71.10 10.29 -8.62
C LEU A 5 69.97 9.27 -8.69
N LEU A 6 69.01 9.44 -7.80
CA LEU A 6 67.75 8.70 -7.75
C LEU A 6 66.70 9.45 -8.61
N PRO A 7 66.02 8.86 -9.57
CA PRO A 7 64.93 9.54 -10.26
C PRO A 7 63.66 9.42 -9.46
N LEU A 8 63.02 10.55 -9.22
CA LEU A 8 61.71 10.72 -8.65
C LEU A 8 60.65 10.29 -9.71
N LEU A 9 60.08 9.11 -9.54
CA LEU A 9 58.86 8.71 -10.27
C LEU A 9 57.66 9.31 -9.54
N MET A 10 57.10 10.38 -10.10
CA MET A 10 55.75 10.85 -9.78
C MET A 10 54.77 9.88 -10.45
N SER A 11 54.23 8.93 -9.69
CA SER A 11 53.02 8.21 -10.08
C SER A 11 51.82 9.08 -9.82
N LEU A 12 51.14 9.47 -10.87
CA LEU A 12 49.76 9.97 -10.78
C LEU A 12 48.89 8.85 -10.21
N PHE A 13 48.60 8.92 -8.93
CA PHE A 13 47.44 8.24 -8.39
C PHE A 13 46.20 9.06 -8.75
N SER A 14 45.49 8.63 -9.79
CA SER A 14 44.10 8.96 -9.98
C SER A 14 43.35 8.39 -8.78
N PHE A 15 42.88 9.25 -7.92
CA PHE A 15 41.89 8.92 -6.89
C PHE A 15 40.60 8.56 -7.60
N PHE A 16 40.42 7.30 -7.95
CA PHE A 16 39.11 6.73 -8.03
C PHE A 16 38.63 6.66 -6.57
N THR A 17 37.81 7.61 -6.17
CA THR A 17 36.94 7.42 -5.03
C THR A 17 35.99 6.28 -5.40
N VAL A 18 36.40 5.07 -5.07
CA VAL A 18 35.47 3.98 -4.86
C VAL A 18 34.59 4.47 -3.71
N HIS A 19 33.40 4.93 -4.04
CA HIS A 19 32.34 4.95 -3.07
C HIS A 19 32.20 3.48 -2.65
N ALA A 20 32.77 3.14 -1.51
CA ALA A 20 32.40 1.94 -0.80
C ALA A 20 30.88 2.02 -0.70
N ALA A 21 30.21 1.07 -1.31
CA ALA A 21 28.81 0.83 -1.04
C ALA A 21 28.75 0.75 0.49
N GLN A 22 28.09 1.70 1.10
CA GLN A 22 27.79 1.68 2.51
C GLN A 22 27.09 0.34 2.72
N GLU A 23 27.68 -0.57 3.48
CA GLU A 23 26.98 -1.76 3.91
C GLU A 23 25.70 -1.25 4.53
N VAL A 24 24.58 -1.53 3.85
CA VAL A 24 23.25 -1.21 4.34
C VAL A 24 23.07 -2.04 5.59
N THR A 25 23.25 -1.39 6.73
CA THR A 25 22.95 -1.99 8.03
C THR A 25 21.52 -2.50 7.96
N GLU A 26 21.35 -3.79 8.23
CA GLU A 26 20.07 -4.50 8.19
C GLU A 26 18.97 -3.66 8.81
N GLY A 27 17.96 -3.37 7.99
CA GLY A 27 16.80 -2.56 8.16
C GLY A 27 16.15 -2.44 9.52
N VAL A 28 16.78 -1.76 10.41
CA VAL A 28 16.08 -1.00 11.43
C VAL A 28 15.61 0.25 10.69
N ILE A 29 14.29 0.41 10.57
CA ILE A 29 13.70 1.68 10.17
C ILE A 29 14.38 2.71 11.06
N ASP A 30 15.13 3.62 10.45
CA ASP A 30 15.79 4.67 11.20
C ASP A 30 14.70 5.51 11.87
N GLY A 31 14.46 5.23 13.17
CA GLY A 31 13.48 5.90 13.99
C GLY A 31 13.82 7.35 14.28
N ASN A 32 14.82 7.91 13.60
CA ASN A 32 15.18 9.31 13.70
C ASN A 32 14.08 10.16 13.07
N PHE A 33 13.23 10.68 13.93
CA PHE A 33 12.23 11.67 13.56
C PHE A 33 12.91 12.95 13.09
N VAL A 34 12.57 13.42 11.90
CA VAL A 34 13.03 14.70 11.37
C VAL A 34 12.12 15.79 11.91
N ASP A 35 12.68 16.79 12.56
CA ASP A 35 11.91 17.91 13.12
C ASP A 35 11.18 18.72 12.03
N GLU A 36 10.10 19.39 12.44
CA GLU A 36 9.26 20.17 11.52
C GLU A 36 10.03 21.24 10.74
N ALA A 37 11.00 21.91 11.36
CA ALA A 37 11.74 22.99 10.70
C ALA A 37 12.63 22.43 9.59
N THR A 38 13.31 21.31 9.83
CA THR A 38 14.12 20.59 8.85
C THR A 38 13.24 20.07 7.72
N MET A 39 12.13 19.38 8.04
CA MET A 39 11.19 18.86 7.04
C MET A 39 10.64 19.99 6.16
N LYS A 40 10.21 21.12 6.72
CA LYS A 40 9.74 22.29 5.94
C LYS A 40 10.82 22.85 5.03
N GLY A 41 12.07 22.90 5.47
CA GLY A 41 13.20 23.30 4.63
C GLY A 41 13.38 22.37 3.43
N ASP A 42 13.32 21.07 3.67
CA ASP A 42 13.44 20.05 2.64
C ASP A 42 12.26 20.08 1.65
N LEU A 43 11.02 20.25 2.13
CA LEU A 43 9.84 20.37 1.27
C LEU A 43 9.95 21.57 0.33
N LEU A 44 10.43 22.71 0.83
CA LEU A 44 10.71 23.88 -0.02
C LEU A 44 11.81 23.59 -1.06
N GLN A 45 12.88 22.92 -0.65
CA GLN A 45 13.97 22.60 -1.58
C GLN A 45 13.53 21.56 -2.63
N MET A 46 12.72 20.57 -2.26
CA MET A 46 12.13 19.61 -3.23
C MET A 46 11.28 20.34 -4.27
N LEU A 47 10.45 21.27 -3.86
CA LEU A 47 9.65 22.08 -4.80
C LEU A 47 10.53 23.01 -5.66
N ALA A 48 11.62 23.54 -5.08
CA ALA A 48 12.59 24.33 -5.85
C ALA A 48 13.32 23.47 -6.90
N ASN A 49 13.71 22.26 -6.56
CA ASN A 49 14.29 21.30 -7.52
C ASN A 49 13.32 21.02 -8.68
N PHE A 50 12.02 20.89 -8.37
CA PHE A 50 10.96 20.69 -9.36
C PHE A 50 10.76 21.88 -10.33
N ALA A 51 11.33 23.05 -10.03
CA ALA A 51 11.25 24.22 -10.90
C ALA A 51 11.86 23.99 -12.30
N GLN A 52 12.81 23.05 -12.44
CA GLN A 52 13.33 22.68 -13.75
C GLN A 52 12.26 21.98 -14.60
N TYR A 53 11.49 21.08 -13.98
CA TYR A 53 10.35 20.44 -14.64
C TYR A 53 9.31 21.47 -15.09
N LEU A 54 8.96 22.45 -14.21
CA LEU A 54 8.03 23.53 -14.54
C LEU A 54 8.51 24.30 -15.79
N LYS A 55 9.77 24.66 -15.84
CA LYS A 55 10.33 25.41 -16.97
C LYS A 55 10.31 24.61 -18.28
N ASN A 56 10.60 23.33 -18.21
CA ASN A 56 10.61 22.45 -19.38
C ASN A 56 9.21 22.26 -19.97
N ASP A 57 8.19 22.21 -19.10
CA ASP A 57 6.80 21.93 -19.49
C ASP A 57 6.03 23.18 -19.97
N PHE A 58 6.38 24.38 -19.49
CA PHE A 58 5.67 25.62 -19.78
C PHE A 58 5.80 26.06 -21.24
N LYS A 59 4.67 26.53 -21.82
CA LYS A 59 4.61 27.10 -23.16
C LYS A 59 3.91 28.48 -23.14
N GLN A 60 4.59 29.47 -23.68
CA GLN A 60 4.00 30.77 -23.95
C GLN A 60 2.90 30.64 -25.00
N ALA A 61 1.78 31.28 -24.76
CA ALA A 61 0.73 31.38 -25.76
C ALA A 61 1.14 32.29 -26.93
N GLN A 62 0.64 31.99 -28.15
CA GLN A 62 0.99 32.75 -29.37
C GLN A 62 0.38 34.15 -29.40
N ALA A 63 -0.68 34.38 -28.65
CA ALA A 63 -1.38 35.66 -28.57
C ALA A 63 -1.94 35.89 -27.15
N PRO A 64 -2.12 37.13 -26.73
CA PRO A 64 -2.82 37.44 -25.48
C PRO A 64 -4.31 37.01 -25.55
N ASN A 65 -4.97 37.05 -24.38
CA ASN A 65 -6.42 36.88 -24.33
C ASN A 65 -7.18 38.04 -24.99
N SER A 66 -8.51 38.00 -25.08
CA SER A 66 -9.34 38.99 -25.77
C SER A 66 -9.30 40.40 -25.15
N ILE A 67 -8.74 40.59 -23.98
CA ILE A 67 -8.57 41.86 -23.29
C ILE A 67 -7.10 42.34 -23.24
N GLY A 68 -6.21 41.64 -23.97
CA GLY A 68 -4.81 42.05 -24.15
C GLY A 68 -3.84 41.53 -23.05
N GLU A 69 -4.24 40.58 -22.20
CA GLU A 69 -3.36 40.01 -21.21
C GLU A 69 -2.55 38.85 -21.80
N GLU A 70 -1.26 38.80 -21.52
CA GLU A 70 -0.40 37.69 -21.90
C GLU A 70 -0.77 36.44 -21.14
N CYS A 71 -0.75 35.31 -21.82
CA CYS A 71 -1.02 34.01 -21.24
C CYS A 71 -0.07 32.93 -21.74
N GLY A 72 -0.02 31.86 -21.01
CA GLY A 72 0.72 30.64 -21.30
C GLY A 72 0.18 29.49 -20.47
N CYS A 73 0.60 28.27 -20.72
CA CYS A 73 0.12 27.13 -19.97
C CYS A 73 1.17 26.01 -19.88
N PHE A 74 1.01 25.18 -18.89
CA PHE A 74 1.75 23.94 -18.76
C PHE A 74 1.16 22.90 -19.70
N MET A 75 2.02 22.30 -20.56
CA MET A 75 1.59 21.68 -21.81
C MET A 75 1.83 20.17 -21.86
N SER A 76 1.91 19.52 -20.77
CA SER A 76 2.49 18.21 -20.83
C SER A 76 1.71 17.13 -21.54
N TYR A 77 0.41 17.21 -21.69
CA TYR A 77 -0.28 16.15 -22.45
C TYR A 77 -1.23 16.63 -23.55
N SER A 78 -2.06 17.51 -23.26
CA SER A 78 -3.05 17.95 -24.21
C SER A 78 -3.75 19.16 -23.69
N THR A 79 -3.01 20.10 -23.72
CA THR A 79 -3.12 21.44 -23.25
C THR A 79 -4.36 22.20 -23.55
N MET A 80 -5.15 21.72 -24.39
CA MET A 80 -6.31 22.43 -24.89
C MET A 80 -7.59 21.63 -24.67
N LYS A 81 -7.51 20.57 -23.90
CA LYS A 81 -8.69 19.81 -23.59
C LYS A 81 -9.30 20.35 -22.31
N ASN A 82 -10.58 20.51 -22.35
CA ASN A 82 -11.45 20.79 -21.23
C ASN A 82 -11.60 19.48 -20.40
N ASN A 83 -10.51 18.98 -19.89
CA ASN A 83 -10.45 17.74 -19.14
C ASN A 83 -9.33 17.77 -18.10
N GLU A 84 -9.28 16.72 -17.32
CA GLU A 84 -8.34 16.50 -16.25
C GLU A 84 -6.87 16.60 -16.69
N ASP A 85 -6.50 16.07 -17.86
CA ASP A 85 -5.12 16.08 -18.33
C ASP A 85 -4.62 17.48 -18.71
N GLY A 86 -5.53 18.34 -19.17
CA GLY A 86 -5.19 19.71 -19.56
C GLY A 86 -5.34 20.70 -18.41
N VAL A 87 -6.56 20.96 -17.98
CA VAL A 87 -6.88 22.05 -17.04
C VAL A 87 -6.33 21.78 -15.66
N ARG A 88 -6.51 20.59 -15.12
CA ARG A 88 -5.99 20.23 -13.78
C ARG A 88 -4.48 20.38 -13.73
N THR A 89 -3.76 19.80 -14.71
CA THR A 89 -2.30 19.92 -14.80
C THR A 89 -1.86 21.38 -14.81
N ASN A 90 -2.49 22.24 -15.62
CA ASN A 90 -2.15 23.64 -15.66
C ASN A 90 -2.44 24.36 -14.35
N ALA A 91 -3.56 24.07 -13.69
CA ALA A 91 -3.95 24.71 -12.43
C ALA A 91 -2.97 24.32 -11.29
N ASP A 92 -2.64 23.03 -11.16
CA ASP A 92 -1.72 22.53 -10.15
C ASP A 92 -0.31 23.10 -10.34
N LEU A 93 0.25 23.06 -11.56
CA LEU A 93 1.59 23.59 -11.82
C LEU A 93 1.65 25.12 -11.71
N SER A 94 0.56 25.82 -12.07
CA SER A 94 0.42 27.27 -11.84
C SER A 94 0.48 27.63 -10.35
N MET A 95 -0.25 26.86 -9.55
CA MET A 95 -0.28 27.02 -8.10
C MET A 95 1.10 26.80 -7.47
N VAL A 96 1.81 25.75 -7.89
CA VAL A 96 3.16 25.42 -7.39
C VAL A 96 4.17 26.52 -7.76
N ALA A 97 4.14 27.02 -9.00
CA ALA A 97 5.01 28.12 -9.44
C ALA A 97 4.76 29.40 -8.61
N ALA A 98 3.49 29.75 -8.40
CA ALA A 98 3.10 30.90 -7.58
C ALA A 98 3.52 30.76 -6.10
N PHE A 99 3.37 29.54 -5.55
CA PHE A 99 3.82 29.22 -4.20
C PHE A 99 5.32 29.40 -4.03
N LEU A 100 6.13 28.89 -4.96
CA LEU A 100 7.59 29.04 -4.93
C LEU A 100 7.99 30.52 -4.86
N VAL A 101 7.40 31.37 -5.68
CA VAL A 101 7.68 32.81 -5.66
C VAL A 101 7.34 33.45 -4.30
N LYS A 102 6.20 33.08 -3.72
CA LYS A 102 5.71 33.67 -2.46
C LYS A 102 6.45 33.16 -1.22
N TYR A 103 6.70 31.85 -1.13
CA TYR A 103 7.16 31.20 0.11
C TYR A 103 8.62 30.74 0.08
N ALA A 104 9.19 30.45 -1.10
CA ALA A 104 10.53 29.87 -1.22
C ALA A 104 11.61 30.86 -1.63
N LYS A 105 11.27 32.03 -2.23
CA LYS A 105 12.23 33.02 -2.67
C LYS A 105 13.13 33.52 -1.52
N GLY A 106 14.44 33.39 -1.72
CA GLY A 106 15.46 33.73 -0.70
C GLY A 106 15.67 32.65 0.39
N LYS A 107 14.99 31.52 0.35
CA LYS A 107 15.15 30.42 1.32
C LYS A 107 15.74 29.13 0.71
N VAL A 108 15.71 28.98 -0.60
CA VAL A 108 16.15 27.81 -1.34
C VAL A 108 17.00 28.19 -2.54
N ILE A 109 17.68 27.21 -3.12
CA ILE A 109 18.48 27.35 -4.33
C ILE A 109 17.71 26.77 -5.50
N LEU A 110 17.50 27.58 -6.55
CA LEU A 110 16.89 27.10 -7.79
C LEU A 110 17.91 26.32 -8.64
N PRO A 111 17.46 25.37 -9.46
CA PRO A 111 18.29 24.70 -10.44
C PRO A 111 18.95 25.70 -11.42
N SER A 112 20.12 25.34 -11.94
CA SER A 112 20.82 26.17 -12.93
C SER A 112 19.92 26.37 -14.16
N GLY A 113 19.79 27.64 -14.57
CA GLY A 113 18.99 28.02 -15.73
C GLY A 113 17.51 28.30 -15.44
N VAL A 114 17.06 28.21 -14.20
CA VAL A 114 15.74 28.68 -13.75
C VAL A 114 15.91 29.93 -12.89
N SER A 115 15.14 30.99 -13.18
CA SER A 115 15.14 32.22 -12.38
C SER A 115 13.81 32.39 -11.63
N TRP A 116 13.81 33.26 -10.62
CA TRP A 116 12.58 33.67 -9.93
C TRP A 116 11.65 34.46 -10.84
N GLU A 117 12.19 35.14 -11.82
CA GLU A 117 11.46 35.88 -12.86
C GLU A 117 10.75 34.91 -13.82
N ASP A 118 11.41 33.79 -14.20
CA ASP A 118 10.78 32.72 -14.98
C ASP A 118 9.54 32.16 -14.23
N LEU A 119 9.72 31.81 -12.95
CA LEU A 119 8.63 31.24 -12.12
C LEU A 119 7.47 32.22 -11.96
N ASP A 120 7.78 33.50 -11.76
CA ASP A 120 6.79 34.55 -11.60
C ASP A 120 5.98 34.78 -12.88
N ASP A 121 6.66 34.79 -14.02
CA ASP A 121 6.04 34.91 -15.35
C ASP A 121 5.14 33.70 -15.67
N MET A 122 5.65 32.49 -15.45
CA MET A 122 4.88 31.26 -15.63
C MET A 122 3.63 31.22 -14.75
N ALA A 123 3.76 31.58 -13.47
CA ALA A 123 2.65 31.58 -12.53
C ALA A 123 1.55 32.58 -12.94
N MET A 124 1.91 33.78 -13.37
CA MET A 124 0.94 34.79 -13.80
C MET A 124 0.26 34.37 -15.10
N LYS A 125 1.03 33.98 -16.12
CA LYS A 125 0.49 33.64 -17.44
C LYS A 125 -0.41 32.40 -17.41
N SER A 126 -0.08 31.42 -16.60
CA SER A 126 -0.89 30.20 -16.42
C SER A 126 -2.17 30.48 -15.64
N LEU A 127 -2.16 31.37 -14.66
CA LEU A 127 -3.35 31.84 -13.98
C LEU A 127 -4.28 32.62 -14.94
N VAL A 128 -3.70 33.54 -15.76
CA VAL A 128 -4.45 34.26 -16.80
C VAL A 128 -5.09 33.28 -17.79
N PHE A 129 -4.36 32.25 -18.23
CA PHE A 129 -4.92 31.20 -19.08
C PHE A 129 -6.09 30.50 -18.41
N ALA A 130 -5.96 30.10 -17.17
CA ALA A 130 -6.97 29.32 -16.42
C ALA A 130 -8.29 30.13 -16.30
N TYR A 131 -8.27 31.38 -15.81
CA TYR A 131 -9.51 32.13 -15.66
C TYR A 131 -10.08 32.60 -17.01
N SER A 132 -9.22 32.86 -18.00
CA SER A 132 -9.69 33.28 -19.34
C SER A 132 -10.46 32.19 -20.07
N THR A 133 -10.05 30.92 -19.89
CA THR A 133 -10.66 29.75 -20.53
C THR A 133 -11.82 29.14 -19.74
N HIS A 134 -12.14 29.68 -18.55
CA HIS A 134 -13.32 29.26 -17.84
C HIS A 134 -14.62 29.70 -18.50
N LYS A 135 -15.65 28.85 -18.51
CA LYS A 135 -16.96 29.13 -19.16
C LYS A 135 -17.62 30.40 -18.67
N ALA A 136 -17.46 30.80 -17.43
CA ALA A 136 -18.02 32.04 -16.89
C ALA A 136 -17.40 33.29 -17.53
N ASN A 137 -16.16 33.26 -17.93
CA ASN A 137 -15.41 34.40 -18.46
C ASN A 137 -15.30 34.39 -19.98
N ARG A 138 -15.05 33.25 -20.59
CA ARG A 138 -14.92 33.03 -22.04
C ARG A 138 -14.08 34.09 -22.75
N LEU A 139 -12.96 34.48 -22.12
CA LEU A 139 -11.98 35.37 -22.73
C LEU A 139 -11.17 34.55 -23.73
N LYS A 140 -11.28 34.93 -25.02
CA LYS A 140 -10.59 34.21 -26.08
C LYS A 140 -9.08 34.19 -25.86
N VAL A 141 -8.47 33.01 -25.91
CA VAL A 141 -7.03 32.80 -25.91
C VAL A 141 -6.61 32.03 -27.15
N CYS A 142 -5.32 32.08 -27.48
CA CYS A 142 -4.77 31.43 -28.66
C CYS A 142 -4.94 29.92 -28.71
N ALA A 143 -5.35 29.33 -27.65
CA ALA A 143 -5.39 27.90 -27.45
C ALA A 143 -6.67 27.18 -27.94
N GLY A 144 -7.41 27.78 -28.80
CA GLY A 144 -8.64 27.23 -29.32
C GLY A 144 -9.89 27.62 -28.52
N ASN A 145 -11.04 27.04 -28.86
CA ASN A 145 -12.33 27.42 -28.27
C ASN A 145 -12.78 26.41 -27.17
N ASN A 146 -11.85 25.77 -26.49
CA ASN A 146 -12.18 24.83 -25.45
C ASN A 146 -12.31 25.58 -24.12
N TYR A 147 -13.52 25.72 -23.65
CA TYR A 147 -13.81 26.27 -22.32
C TYR A 147 -14.09 25.18 -21.31
N TRP A 148 -13.60 25.36 -20.10
CA TRP A 148 -13.77 24.43 -18.98
C TRP A 148 -14.68 25.01 -17.89
N GLY A 149 -15.05 24.18 -16.93
CA GLY A 149 -15.77 24.57 -15.74
C GLY A 149 -17.26 24.29 -15.80
N SER A 150 -17.94 24.52 -14.68
CA SER A 150 -19.36 24.27 -14.47
C SER A 150 -20.10 25.60 -14.30
N LEU A 151 -21.30 25.71 -14.87
CA LEU A 151 -22.19 26.85 -14.70
C LEU A 151 -23.47 26.47 -13.98
N SER A 152 -23.95 25.25 -14.18
CA SER A 152 -25.16 24.68 -13.59
C SER A 152 -25.15 23.16 -13.73
N THR A 153 -26.15 22.49 -13.19
CA THR A 153 -26.32 21.03 -13.37
C THR A 153 -26.57 20.63 -14.82
N ALA A 154 -27.02 21.55 -15.67
CA ALA A 154 -27.24 21.32 -17.11
C ALA A 154 -25.96 21.54 -17.95
N ASP A 155 -24.99 22.33 -17.47
CA ASP A 155 -23.70 22.62 -18.12
C ASP A 155 -22.58 22.53 -17.11
N HIS A 156 -22.07 21.33 -16.89
CA HIS A 156 -21.02 21.06 -15.93
C HIS A 156 -19.92 20.17 -16.50
N VAL A 157 -18.79 20.19 -15.84
CA VAL A 157 -17.63 19.32 -16.07
C VAL A 157 -17.29 18.61 -14.78
N TRP A 158 -17.25 17.29 -14.82
CA TRP A 158 -16.82 16.47 -13.68
C TRP A 158 -15.43 16.89 -13.19
N GLU A 159 -15.25 17.00 -11.90
CA GLU A 159 -14.02 17.45 -11.23
C GLU A 159 -13.63 18.93 -11.46
N SER A 160 -14.42 19.79 -12.11
CA SER A 160 -14.03 21.19 -12.32
C SER A 160 -13.89 21.98 -11.01
N SER A 161 -14.62 21.58 -9.97
CA SER A 161 -14.48 22.12 -8.60
C SER A 161 -13.04 21.97 -8.08
N LEU A 162 -12.44 20.80 -8.24
CA LEU A 162 -11.07 20.50 -7.84
C LEU A 162 -10.04 21.38 -8.61
N TRP A 163 -10.26 21.57 -9.92
CA TRP A 163 -9.38 22.45 -10.71
C TRP A 163 -9.52 23.91 -10.32
N ALA A 164 -10.75 24.36 -10.02
CA ALA A 164 -11.03 25.71 -9.56
C ALA A 164 -10.40 25.99 -8.19
N MET A 165 -10.30 25.02 -7.30
CA MET A 165 -9.58 25.12 -6.03
C MET A 165 -8.09 25.43 -6.28
N SER A 166 -7.42 24.69 -7.17
CA SER A 166 -6.02 24.95 -7.52
C SER A 166 -5.83 26.35 -8.12
N VAL A 167 -6.76 26.82 -8.97
CA VAL A 167 -6.78 28.19 -9.49
C VAL A 167 -6.91 29.23 -8.37
N ALA A 168 -7.78 28.96 -7.37
CA ALA A 168 -7.94 29.86 -6.23
C ALA A 168 -6.66 29.99 -5.38
N TYR A 169 -5.96 28.87 -5.13
CA TYR A 169 -4.66 28.91 -4.44
C TYR A 169 -3.62 29.67 -5.26
N SER A 170 -3.51 29.45 -6.57
CA SER A 170 -2.63 30.22 -7.46
C SER A 170 -2.93 31.72 -7.41
N ALA A 171 -4.20 32.08 -7.41
CA ALA A 171 -4.65 33.46 -7.27
C ALA A 171 -4.30 34.05 -5.90
N PHE A 172 -4.51 33.27 -4.81
CA PHE A 172 -4.17 33.70 -3.45
C PHE A 172 -2.68 34.00 -3.30
N PHE A 173 -1.81 33.15 -3.82
CA PHE A 173 -0.36 33.41 -3.74
C PHE A 173 0.06 34.70 -4.49
N GLN A 174 -0.70 35.10 -5.48
CA GLN A 174 -0.47 36.28 -6.31
C GLN A 174 -1.37 37.49 -5.97
N TRP A 175 -2.22 37.38 -4.92
CA TRP A 175 -3.32 38.28 -4.64
C TRP A 175 -2.98 39.75 -4.60
N ASP A 176 -1.85 40.14 -4.01
CA ASP A 176 -1.44 41.51 -3.82
C ASP A 176 -1.10 42.22 -5.14
N ARG A 177 -0.76 41.47 -6.17
CA ARG A 177 -0.36 41.98 -7.49
C ARG A 177 -1.43 41.86 -8.56
N LEU A 178 -2.53 41.14 -8.27
CA LEU A 178 -3.67 41.04 -9.18
C LEU A 178 -4.44 42.35 -9.22
N SER A 179 -4.78 42.79 -10.41
CA SER A 179 -5.69 43.94 -10.63
C SER A 179 -7.11 43.59 -10.15
N ASN A 180 -7.92 44.63 -9.91
CA ASN A 180 -9.33 44.41 -9.58
C ASN A 180 -10.10 43.70 -10.69
N THR A 181 -9.75 43.89 -11.95
CA THR A 181 -10.32 43.20 -13.09
C THR A 181 -10.01 41.73 -13.05
N GLN A 182 -8.76 41.35 -12.80
CA GLN A 182 -8.35 39.94 -12.67
C GLN A 182 -9.01 39.24 -11.45
N LYS A 183 -9.05 39.92 -10.32
CA LYS A 183 -9.81 39.44 -9.13
C LYS A 183 -11.29 39.25 -9.46
N GLY A 184 -11.85 40.12 -10.31
CA GLY A 184 -13.22 40.00 -10.81
C GLY A 184 -13.43 38.71 -11.61
N TYR A 185 -12.58 38.41 -12.58
CA TYR A 185 -12.65 37.15 -13.36
C TYR A 185 -12.47 35.89 -12.52
N ILE A 186 -11.55 35.91 -11.56
CA ILE A 186 -11.36 34.82 -10.60
C ILE A 186 -12.64 34.62 -9.77
N LYS A 187 -13.23 35.72 -9.30
CA LYS A 187 -14.50 35.65 -8.56
C LYS A 187 -15.63 35.06 -9.38
N GLU A 188 -15.80 35.47 -10.64
CA GLU A 188 -16.86 34.93 -11.52
C GLU A 188 -16.68 33.45 -11.77
N LEU A 189 -15.44 32.99 -11.98
CA LEU A 189 -15.10 31.57 -12.08
C LEU A 189 -15.56 30.79 -10.82
N LEU A 190 -15.06 31.19 -9.64
CA LEU A 190 -15.35 30.51 -8.39
C LEU A 190 -16.83 30.54 -8.01
N VAL A 191 -17.50 31.64 -8.30
CA VAL A 191 -18.95 31.77 -8.08
C VAL A 191 -19.74 30.83 -9.01
N ALA A 192 -19.32 30.66 -10.26
CA ALA A 192 -19.97 29.73 -11.18
C ALA A 192 -19.88 28.28 -10.70
N GLU A 193 -18.68 27.86 -10.28
CA GLU A 193 -18.48 26.53 -9.69
C GLU A 193 -19.32 26.36 -8.40
N CYS A 194 -19.29 27.32 -7.49
CA CYS A 194 -20.14 27.28 -6.28
C CYS A 194 -21.65 27.23 -6.60
N ASN A 195 -22.11 27.90 -7.64
CA ASN A 195 -23.53 27.84 -8.05
C ASN A 195 -23.92 26.42 -8.48
N TYR A 196 -23.04 25.75 -9.22
CA TYR A 196 -23.22 24.34 -9.56
C TYR A 196 -23.32 23.48 -8.31
N GLU A 197 -22.42 23.67 -7.33
CA GLU A 197 -22.44 22.90 -6.08
C GLU A 197 -23.66 23.17 -5.20
N LEU A 198 -24.25 24.36 -5.29
CA LEU A 198 -25.52 24.67 -4.62
C LEU A 198 -26.73 23.94 -5.20
N GLU A 199 -26.65 23.53 -6.47
CA GLU A 199 -27.73 22.89 -7.20
C GLU A 199 -27.63 21.36 -7.26
N ARG A 200 -26.40 20.79 -7.19
CA ARG A 200 -26.24 19.36 -7.32
C ARG A 200 -26.64 18.60 -6.06
N GLU A 201 -27.03 17.34 -6.25
CA GLU A 201 -27.34 16.43 -5.14
C GLU A 201 -26.08 16.01 -4.40
N ILE A 202 -26.17 15.85 -3.08
CA ILE A 202 -25.11 15.22 -2.28
C ILE A 202 -25.23 13.72 -2.43
N LEU A 203 -24.18 13.08 -2.96
CA LEU A 203 -24.17 11.67 -3.26
C LEU A 203 -23.76 10.85 -2.03
N THR A 204 -24.59 9.88 -1.67
CA THR A 204 -24.33 8.97 -0.54
C THR A 204 -24.96 7.59 -0.78
N GLY A 205 -24.46 6.58 -0.05
CA GLY A 205 -25.09 5.26 0.00
C GLY A 205 -24.93 4.38 -1.23
N TYR A 206 -24.03 4.70 -2.13
CA TYR A 206 -23.75 3.90 -3.32
C TYR A 206 -22.81 2.76 -2.97
N LEU A 207 -23.31 1.52 -2.99
CA LEU A 207 -22.46 0.34 -2.81
C LEU A 207 -21.49 0.20 -3.98
N GLY A 208 -20.22 -0.04 -3.66
CA GLY A 208 -19.16 -0.20 -4.64
C GLY A 208 -18.53 1.10 -5.16
N ASP A 209 -19.24 2.22 -5.02
CA ASP A 209 -18.78 3.56 -5.44
C ASP A 209 -19.44 4.62 -4.53
N THR A 210 -18.84 4.87 -3.38
CA THR A 210 -19.47 5.60 -2.26
C THR A 210 -19.49 7.11 -2.43
N LYS A 211 -18.78 7.66 -3.43
CA LYS A 211 -18.73 9.10 -3.72
C LYS A 211 -18.22 10.00 -2.59
N ALA A 212 -17.48 9.41 -1.65
CA ALA A 212 -16.92 10.15 -0.52
C ALA A 212 -15.92 11.22 -0.96
N GLU A 213 -15.08 10.87 -1.92
CA GLU A 213 -14.06 11.76 -2.49
C GLU A 213 -14.71 12.89 -3.32
N GLU A 214 -15.77 12.62 -4.08
CA GLU A 214 -16.45 13.66 -4.83
C GLU A 214 -17.03 14.72 -3.89
N ASN A 215 -17.67 14.32 -2.78
CA ASN A 215 -18.13 15.27 -1.77
C ASN A 215 -16.98 16.09 -1.15
N GLY A 216 -15.77 15.53 -1.04
CA GLY A 216 -14.56 16.23 -0.62
C GLY A 216 -14.17 17.35 -1.59
N TRP A 217 -14.12 17.05 -2.88
CA TRP A 217 -13.80 18.04 -3.94
C TRP A 217 -14.78 19.18 -3.99
N GLU A 218 -16.09 18.88 -3.80
CA GLU A 218 -17.14 19.89 -3.78
C GLU A 218 -17.02 20.81 -2.55
N ALA A 219 -16.56 20.25 -1.43
CA ALA A 219 -16.27 21.05 -0.24
C ALA A 219 -15.13 22.04 -0.49
N ASP A 220 -14.08 21.63 -1.26
CA ASP A 220 -12.91 22.45 -1.48
C ASP A 220 -13.19 23.76 -2.21
N VAL A 221 -13.94 23.74 -3.31
CA VAL A 221 -14.24 24.96 -4.07
C VAL A 221 -15.08 25.95 -3.26
N LEU A 222 -15.99 25.42 -2.43
CA LEU A 222 -16.78 26.23 -1.50
C LEU A 222 -15.87 26.88 -0.43
N ALA A 223 -14.92 26.12 0.12
CA ALA A 223 -13.98 26.60 1.13
C ALA A 223 -13.06 27.70 0.59
N VAL A 224 -12.43 27.51 -0.58
CA VAL A 224 -11.54 28.55 -1.16
C VAL A 224 -12.32 29.80 -1.55
N THR A 225 -13.57 29.65 -2.02
CA THR A 225 -14.44 30.80 -2.37
C THR A 225 -14.82 31.59 -1.13
N LEU A 226 -15.24 30.91 -0.06
CA LEU A 226 -15.49 31.52 1.26
C LEU A 226 -14.25 32.26 1.79
N ALA A 227 -13.08 31.63 1.63
CA ALA A 227 -11.83 32.18 2.14
C ALA A 227 -11.37 33.43 1.39
N LEU A 228 -11.55 33.48 0.05
CA LEU A 228 -11.22 34.65 -0.75
C LEU A 228 -12.26 35.77 -0.68
N PHE A 229 -13.55 35.42 -0.49
CA PHE A 229 -14.65 36.39 -0.52
C PHE A 229 -15.59 36.23 0.70
N PRO A 230 -15.06 36.33 1.94
CA PRO A 230 -15.81 36.01 3.16
C PRO A 230 -17.01 36.93 3.46
N TYR A 231 -17.05 38.10 2.80
CA TYR A 231 -18.11 39.11 2.96
C TYR A 231 -19.08 39.15 1.75
N ASP A 232 -18.95 38.19 0.80
CA ASP A 232 -19.94 38.10 -0.27
C ASP A 232 -21.33 37.78 0.30
N LYS A 233 -22.37 38.37 -0.28
CA LYS A 233 -23.78 38.14 0.17
C LYS A 233 -24.21 36.68 0.12
N ARG A 234 -23.54 35.83 -0.70
CA ARG A 234 -23.82 34.40 -0.87
C ARG A 234 -23.02 33.54 0.13
N ALA A 235 -22.04 34.10 0.82
CA ALA A 235 -21.16 33.36 1.72
C ALA A 235 -21.91 32.50 2.77
N PRO A 236 -23.01 32.94 3.42
CA PRO A 236 -23.76 32.09 4.33
C PRO A 236 -24.28 30.80 3.67
N ARG A 237 -24.77 30.90 2.42
CA ARG A 237 -25.28 29.74 1.70
C ARG A 237 -24.16 28.80 1.24
N TRP A 238 -23.00 29.33 0.84
CA TRP A 238 -21.81 28.51 0.55
C TRP A 238 -21.33 27.77 1.80
N PHE A 239 -21.37 28.43 2.96
CA PHE A 239 -20.99 27.83 4.22
C PHE A 239 -21.91 26.68 4.67
N GLU A 240 -23.22 26.84 4.50
CA GLU A 240 -24.19 25.77 4.77
C GLU A 240 -23.89 24.57 3.86
N ARG A 241 -23.68 24.81 2.56
CA ARG A 241 -23.40 23.76 1.58
C ARG A 241 -22.06 23.06 1.83
N LEU A 242 -21.04 23.82 2.19
CA LEU A 242 -19.72 23.28 2.60
C LEU A 242 -19.89 22.26 3.74
N ARG A 243 -20.65 22.59 4.78
CA ARG A 243 -20.88 21.67 5.91
C ARG A 243 -21.65 20.41 5.50
N GLU A 244 -22.61 20.54 4.59
CA GLU A 244 -23.33 19.39 4.06
C GLU A 244 -22.40 18.41 3.32
N PHE A 245 -21.58 18.90 2.40
CA PHE A 245 -20.60 18.07 1.69
C PHE A 245 -19.58 17.45 2.67
N ALA A 246 -19.02 18.25 3.56
CA ALA A 246 -18.01 17.80 4.51
C ALA A 246 -18.51 16.65 5.43
N ILE A 247 -19.74 16.77 5.98
CA ILE A 247 -20.32 15.68 6.80
C ILE A 247 -20.56 14.43 5.96
N ASN A 248 -20.98 14.58 4.70
CA ASN A 248 -21.30 13.44 3.85
C ASN A 248 -20.12 12.87 3.08
N SER A 249 -18.92 13.44 3.20
CA SER A 249 -17.68 12.84 2.70
C SER A 249 -17.32 11.59 3.51
N HIS A 250 -17.17 11.68 4.81
CA HIS A 250 -16.90 10.57 5.70
C HIS A 250 -18.13 10.20 6.57
N SER A 251 -19.32 10.23 5.98
CA SER A 251 -20.54 9.86 6.70
C SER A 251 -20.59 8.36 7.02
N HIS A 252 -20.95 8.05 8.24
CA HIS A 252 -21.15 6.69 8.76
C HIS A 252 -22.62 6.50 9.16
N LYS A 253 -23.13 5.27 9.13
CA LYS A 253 -24.54 4.99 9.51
C LYS A 253 -24.96 5.54 10.87
N ASP A 254 -24.03 5.61 11.82
CA ASP A 254 -24.30 6.12 13.18
C ASP A 254 -24.55 7.63 13.20
N ASP A 255 -24.18 8.35 12.15
CA ASP A 255 -24.40 9.79 12.00
C ASP A 255 -25.88 10.14 11.86
N ALA A 256 -26.73 9.20 11.47
CA ALA A 256 -28.18 9.37 11.46
C ALA A 256 -28.75 9.74 12.85
N ASN A 257 -28.07 9.34 13.92
CA ASN A 257 -28.46 9.60 15.32
C ASN A 257 -27.45 10.47 16.07
N ASN A 258 -26.52 11.10 15.36
CA ASN A 258 -25.49 11.93 15.96
C ASN A 258 -25.99 13.36 16.17
N HIS A 259 -26.45 13.64 17.40
CA HIS A 259 -26.98 14.96 17.77
C HIS A 259 -25.88 15.95 18.23
N LYS A 260 -24.63 15.68 17.99
CA LYS A 260 -23.54 16.63 18.26
C LYS A 260 -23.69 17.85 17.39
N VAL A 261 -23.75 19.04 18.05
CA VAL A 261 -23.74 20.32 17.35
C VAL A 261 -22.37 20.52 16.73
N ILE A 262 -22.30 20.83 15.42
CA ILE A 262 -21.05 20.92 14.65
C ILE A 262 -20.28 22.18 15.06
N ASP A 263 -20.92 23.34 14.95
CA ASP A 263 -20.29 24.65 15.14
C ASP A 263 -21.15 25.52 16.09
N PRO A 264 -21.05 25.30 17.40
CA PRO A 264 -21.95 25.97 18.39
C PRO A 264 -21.89 27.51 18.39
N HIS A 265 -20.84 28.10 17.82
CA HIS A 265 -20.68 29.55 17.71
C HIS A 265 -21.44 30.18 16.51
N TYR A 266 -21.88 29.34 15.54
CA TYR A 266 -22.71 29.82 14.45
C TYR A 266 -24.20 29.51 14.66
N ASP A 267 -24.49 28.24 14.97
CA ASP A 267 -25.88 27.77 15.07
C ASP A 267 -25.97 26.47 15.91
N LYS A 268 -27.12 25.83 15.88
CA LYS A 268 -27.38 24.55 16.55
C LYS A 268 -27.45 23.35 15.60
N THR A 269 -26.92 23.48 14.39
CA THR A 269 -26.96 22.42 13.39
C THR A 269 -26.17 21.23 13.88
N THR A 270 -26.79 20.06 13.86
CA THR A 270 -26.18 18.79 14.28
C THR A 270 -25.73 17.94 13.09
N VAL A 271 -24.86 16.98 13.34
CA VAL A 271 -24.44 16.01 12.32
C VAL A 271 -25.66 15.30 11.71
N ALA A 272 -26.59 14.81 12.54
CA ALA A 272 -27.79 14.11 12.07
C ALA A 272 -28.67 14.95 11.13
N GLN A 273 -28.68 16.28 11.29
CA GLN A 273 -29.46 17.17 10.41
C GLN A 273 -28.84 17.31 9.01
N LEU A 274 -27.51 17.20 8.90
CA LEU A 274 -26.79 17.28 7.61
C LEU A 274 -26.59 15.91 6.94
N TYR A 275 -26.69 14.83 7.70
CA TYR A 275 -26.50 13.47 7.20
C TYR A 275 -27.54 13.11 6.14
N LYS A 276 -27.11 12.56 5.00
CA LYS A 276 -27.94 12.13 3.89
C LYS A 276 -27.94 10.61 3.66
N GLY A 277 -26.90 9.92 4.16
CA GLY A 277 -26.71 8.48 4.02
C GLY A 277 -25.23 8.12 4.27
N PRO A 278 -24.90 6.84 4.47
CA PRO A 278 -23.52 6.43 4.72
C PRO A 278 -22.69 6.39 3.44
N ASN A 279 -21.46 6.90 3.47
CA ASN A 279 -20.42 6.67 2.49
C ASN A 279 -19.32 5.73 3.03
N LEU A 280 -19.28 5.53 4.34
CA LEU A 280 -18.39 4.55 4.97
C LEU A 280 -19.17 3.30 5.39
N TYR A 281 -18.52 2.13 5.22
CA TYR A 281 -19.00 0.87 5.78
C TYR A 281 -18.86 0.86 7.31
N ASP A 282 -19.40 -0.19 7.96
CA ASP A 282 -19.40 -0.35 9.43
C ASP A 282 -18.00 -0.33 10.06
N ASP A 283 -16.96 -0.66 9.31
CA ASP A 283 -15.55 -0.64 9.72
C ASP A 283 -14.78 0.57 9.17
N PHE A 284 -15.47 1.64 8.82
CA PHE A 284 -14.96 2.90 8.28
C PHE A 284 -14.23 2.77 6.94
N THR A 285 -14.30 1.63 6.26
CA THR A 285 -13.79 1.48 4.91
C THR A 285 -14.75 2.07 3.88
N LEU A 286 -14.23 2.36 2.69
CA LEU A 286 -15.04 2.73 1.53
C LEU A 286 -14.68 1.87 0.31
N GLN A 287 -15.63 1.76 -0.61
CA GLN A 287 -15.38 1.21 -1.95
C GLN A 287 -15.52 2.31 -2.99
N ASN A 288 -14.66 2.22 -3.99
CA ASN A 288 -14.76 3.00 -5.22
C ASN A 288 -14.37 2.07 -6.38
N HIS A 289 -14.86 2.29 -7.58
CA HIS A 289 -14.64 1.40 -8.72
C HIS A 289 -15.01 -0.07 -8.45
N ASN A 290 -15.99 -0.30 -7.58
CA ASN A 290 -16.53 -1.61 -7.15
C ASN A 290 -15.58 -2.48 -6.34
N TYR A 291 -14.61 -1.91 -5.64
CA TYR A 291 -13.74 -2.63 -4.69
C TYR A 291 -13.23 -1.70 -3.59
N PHE A 292 -12.68 -2.27 -2.52
CA PHE A 292 -11.98 -1.48 -1.49
C PHE A 292 -10.78 -0.75 -2.10
N HIS A 293 -10.81 0.55 -2.06
CA HIS A 293 -9.87 1.40 -2.78
C HIS A 293 -9.09 2.30 -1.84
N THR A 294 -7.87 1.86 -1.49
CA THR A 294 -7.03 2.55 -0.49
C THR A 294 -6.73 4.00 -0.87
N SER A 295 -6.56 4.31 -2.17
CA SER A 295 -6.30 5.69 -2.61
C SER A 295 -7.47 6.61 -2.31
N TYR A 296 -8.68 6.20 -2.62
CA TYR A 296 -9.86 7.02 -2.33
C TYR A 296 -10.11 7.14 -0.82
N GLN A 297 -9.84 6.09 -0.04
CA GLN A 297 -9.87 6.16 1.42
C GLN A 297 -8.95 7.26 1.96
N ASN A 298 -7.80 7.45 1.33
CA ASN A 298 -6.78 8.41 1.70
C ASN A 298 -7.10 9.83 1.19
N VAL A 299 -7.51 9.96 -0.08
CA VAL A 299 -7.73 11.24 -0.76
C VAL A 299 -8.79 12.10 -0.05
N VAL A 300 -9.87 11.51 0.45
CA VAL A 300 -10.92 12.25 1.18
C VAL A 300 -10.36 13.07 2.35
N ILE A 301 -9.46 12.47 3.17
CA ILE A 301 -8.83 13.18 4.31
C ILE A 301 -8.04 14.38 3.82
N GLN A 302 -7.32 14.22 2.73
CA GLN A 302 -6.49 15.24 2.14
C GLN A 302 -7.33 16.40 1.60
N GLU A 303 -8.36 16.13 0.78
CA GLU A 303 -9.24 17.16 0.22
C GLU A 303 -9.89 17.98 1.34
N LEU A 304 -10.47 17.32 2.34
CA LEU A 304 -11.04 18.02 3.51
C LEU A 304 -10.00 18.83 4.29
N GLY A 305 -8.75 18.35 4.36
CA GLY A 305 -7.62 19.07 4.96
C GLY A 305 -7.24 20.33 4.19
N GLU A 306 -7.28 20.27 2.86
CA GLU A 306 -7.02 21.42 1.99
C GLU A 306 -8.10 22.50 2.12
N ALA A 307 -9.35 22.09 2.30
CA ALA A 307 -10.45 23.01 2.62
C ALA A 307 -10.21 23.72 3.97
N VAL A 308 -9.79 22.98 5.02
CA VAL A 308 -9.41 23.61 6.32
C VAL A 308 -8.26 24.58 6.13
N LEU A 309 -7.23 24.18 5.39
CA LEU A 309 -6.07 25.00 5.10
C LEU A 309 -6.48 26.33 4.42
N ALA A 310 -7.31 26.26 3.38
CA ALA A 310 -7.77 27.44 2.65
C ALA A 310 -8.52 28.41 3.58
N LEU A 311 -9.51 27.90 4.33
CA LEU A 311 -10.29 28.72 5.27
C LEU A 311 -9.39 29.42 6.29
N LYS A 312 -8.38 28.73 6.79
CA LYS A 312 -7.46 29.26 7.79
C LYS A 312 -6.46 30.25 7.16
N LEU A 313 -5.74 29.80 6.14
CA LEU A 313 -4.63 30.55 5.54
C LEU A 313 -5.09 31.84 4.83
N PHE A 314 -6.11 31.75 3.97
CA PHE A 314 -6.50 32.89 3.13
C PHE A 314 -7.15 33.97 3.98
N GLN A 315 -8.08 33.59 4.86
CA GLN A 315 -8.79 34.56 5.70
C GLN A 315 -7.85 35.27 6.67
N THR A 316 -6.97 34.54 7.36
CA THR A 316 -6.01 35.18 8.28
C THR A 316 -5.02 36.08 7.55
N THR A 317 -4.55 35.68 6.34
CA THR A 317 -3.60 36.48 5.57
C THR A 317 -4.24 37.72 4.97
N LEU A 318 -5.44 37.62 4.40
CA LEU A 318 -6.07 38.72 3.67
C LEU A 318 -6.90 39.64 4.56
N TYR A 319 -7.48 39.12 5.64
CA TYR A 319 -8.44 39.84 6.47
C TYR A 319 -8.09 39.92 7.96
N GLY A 320 -7.09 39.15 8.40
CA GLY A 320 -6.64 39.12 9.80
C GLY A 320 -7.54 38.33 10.75
N GLU A 321 -8.57 37.68 10.26
CA GLU A 321 -9.53 36.89 11.05
C GLU A 321 -10.04 35.66 10.28
N GLU A 322 -10.43 34.58 11.01
CA GLU A 322 -11.15 33.43 10.46
C GLU A 322 -12.65 33.64 10.64
N ARG A 323 -13.31 34.29 9.68
CA ARG A 323 -14.75 34.50 9.71
C ARG A 323 -15.54 33.20 9.54
N TRP A 324 -15.11 32.36 8.61
CA TRP A 324 -15.74 31.09 8.31
C TRP A 324 -14.80 29.96 8.69
N LYS A 325 -15.25 29.07 9.60
CA LYS A 325 -14.55 27.85 9.99
C LYS A 325 -15.58 26.81 10.43
N THR A 326 -15.31 25.53 10.20
CA THR A 326 -16.22 24.47 10.59
C THR A 326 -15.49 23.19 10.98
N ASN A 327 -16.02 22.53 12.02
CA ASN A 327 -15.57 21.21 12.45
C ASN A 327 -16.10 20.09 11.51
N ALA A 328 -17.02 20.39 10.62
CA ALA A 328 -17.54 19.42 9.65
C ALA A 328 -16.43 18.80 8.78
N LEU A 329 -15.43 19.60 8.40
CA LEU A 329 -14.31 19.17 7.55
C LEU A 329 -13.43 18.08 8.18
N MET A 330 -13.42 17.94 9.50
CA MET A 330 -12.66 16.89 10.17
C MET A 330 -13.54 15.74 10.67
N HIS A 331 -14.81 15.69 10.24
CA HIS A 331 -15.76 14.68 10.67
C HIS A 331 -15.30 13.27 10.28
N ASN A 332 -15.19 12.36 11.25
CA ASN A 332 -14.75 10.98 11.12
C ASN A 332 -13.33 10.75 10.55
N ASN A 333 -12.54 11.79 10.28
CA ASN A 333 -11.17 11.62 9.81
C ASN A 333 -10.29 10.85 10.81
N ASP A 334 -10.48 11.09 12.11
CA ASP A 334 -9.82 10.36 13.19
C ASP A 334 -10.18 8.87 13.19
N LYS A 335 -11.43 8.54 12.83
CA LYS A 335 -11.88 7.14 12.73
C LYS A 335 -11.27 6.44 11.53
N VAL A 336 -11.28 7.09 10.37
CA VAL A 336 -10.65 6.55 9.17
C VAL A 336 -9.16 6.33 9.40
N GLN A 337 -8.45 7.28 10.03
CA GLN A 337 -7.03 7.12 10.36
C GLN A 337 -6.80 5.88 11.24
N LYS A 338 -7.53 5.76 12.34
CA LYS A 338 -7.31 4.70 13.36
C LYS A 338 -7.83 3.33 12.94
N GLU A 339 -8.99 3.30 12.28
CA GLU A 339 -9.66 2.04 11.95
C GLU A 339 -9.23 1.48 10.60
N VAL A 340 -8.67 2.31 9.69
CA VAL A 340 -8.30 1.87 8.35
C VAL A 340 -6.84 2.15 8.04
N LEU A 341 -6.41 3.42 8.00
CA LEU A 341 -5.09 3.76 7.46
C LEU A 341 -3.94 3.22 8.30
N ASN A 342 -4.02 3.32 9.63
CA ASN A 342 -2.98 2.78 10.52
C ASN A 342 -2.80 1.26 10.37
N TRP A 343 -3.87 0.53 10.02
CA TRP A 343 -3.82 -0.92 9.79
C TRP A 343 -3.22 -1.29 8.42
N LEU A 344 -3.14 -0.36 7.49
CA LEU A 344 -2.61 -0.55 6.14
C LEU A 344 -1.26 0.12 5.90
N ALA A 345 -0.77 0.91 6.85
CA ALA A 345 0.50 1.62 6.72
C ALA A 345 1.68 0.64 6.62
N LEU A 346 2.55 0.86 5.64
CA LEU A 346 3.79 0.12 5.42
C LEU A 346 4.97 0.80 6.13
N ALA A 347 6.13 0.15 6.09
CA ALA A 347 7.33 0.60 6.79
C ALA A 347 7.86 1.97 6.35
N ASP A 348 7.57 2.39 5.13
CA ASP A 348 7.94 3.68 4.56
C ASP A 348 6.82 4.73 4.60
N GLY A 349 5.75 4.45 5.33
CA GLY A 349 4.59 5.34 5.42
C GLY A 349 3.62 5.24 4.23
N GLU A 350 3.94 4.45 3.20
CA GLU A 350 2.97 4.15 2.15
C GLU A 350 1.82 3.28 2.67
N LEU A 351 0.72 3.26 1.93
CA LEU A 351 -0.44 2.45 2.26
C LEU A 351 -0.47 1.18 1.40
N ALA A 352 -0.67 0.05 2.04
CA ALA A 352 -0.94 -1.20 1.33
C ALA A 352 -2.24 -1.10 0.53
N MET A 353 -2.26 -1.76 -0.61
CA MET A 353 -3.40 -1.84 -1.52
C MET A 353 -3.86 -3.29 -1.65
N PRO A 354 -4.61 -3.83 -0.68
CA PRO A 354 -4.96 -5.25 -0.64
C PRO A 354 -5.71 -5.75 -1.87
N ASN A 355 -6.51 -4.88 -2.48
CA ASN A 355 -7.25 -5.17 -3.71
C ASN A 355 -6.62 -4.55 -4.96
N GLY A 356 -5.36 -4.07 -4.84
CA GLY A 356 -4.69 -3.37 -5.92
C GLY A 356 -5.20 -1.95 -6.15
N ASN A 357 -4.84 -1.38 -7.29
CA ASN A 357 -5.25 -0.05 -7.72
C ASN A 357 -5.32 -0.01 -9.25
N ASP A 358 -6.34 0.59 -9.82
CA ASP A 358 -6.55 0.65 -11.26
C ASP A 358 -6.09 1.95 -11.94
N TRP A 359 -5.71 2.97 -11.16
CA TRP A 359 -5.21 4.23 -11.72
C TRP A 359 -3.77 4.59 -11.30
N SER A 360 -3.29 4.19 -10.13
CA SER A 360 -1.90 4.38 -9.72
C SER A 360 -1.46 3.35 -8.70
N LEU A 361 -0.25 2.81 -8.86
CA LEU A 361 0.39 1.95 -7.87
C LEU A 361 1.40 2.71 -6.99
N PHE A 362 1.54 4.02 -7.22
CA PHE A 362 2.23 4.95 -6.35
C PHE A 362 1.25 5.89 -5.68
N LEU A 363 1.36 6.00 -4.38
CA LEU A 363 0.60 6.94 -3.58
C LEU A 363 1.58 7.81 -2.80
N TYR A 364 1.87 8.99 -3.33
CA TYR A 364 2.59 10.00 -2.56
C TYR A 364 1.65 10.87 -1.74
N ASP A 365 0.39 10.84 -2.07
CA ASP A 365 -0.70 11.66 -1.49
C ASP A 365 -0.91 11.35 -0.01
N GLN A 366 -0.59 10.14 0.47
CA GLN A 366 -0.77 9.79 1.87
C GLN A 366 0.00 10.72 2.83
N MET A 367 1.13 11.28 2.42
CA MET A 367 1.84 12.26 3.24
C MET A 367 0.93 13.42 3.65
N THR A 368 0.22 14.02 2.70
CA THR A 368 -0.67 15.16 2.97
C THR A 368 -1.89 14.76 3.81
N SER A 369 -2.41 13.54 3.66
CA SER A 369 -3.47 13.02 4.53
C SER A 369 -2.99 12.86 5.97
N TYR A 370 -1.79 12.31 6.17
CA TYR A 370 -1.19 12.24 7.49
C TYR A 370 -0.94 13.63 8.06
N THR A 371 -0.44 14.58 7.26
CA THR A 371 -0.27 15.98 7.66
C THR A 371 -1.58 16.60 8.10
N THR A 372 -2.67 16.37 7.38
CA THR A 372 -4.02 16.83 7.75
C THR A 372 -4.38 16.41 9.17
N ASN A 373 -4.24 15.12 9.46
CA ASN A 373 -4.59 14.59 10.77
C ASN A 373 -3.57 15.00 11.87
N ALA A 374 -2.29 15.06 11.54
CA ALA A 374 -1.26 15.56 12.45
C ALA A 374 -1.48 17.03 12.83
N CYS A 375 -1.69 17.90 11.84
CA CYS A 375 -1.83 19.33 12.04
C CYS A 375 -3.19 19.72 12.66
N PHE A 376 -4.29 19.16 12.19
CA PHE A 376 -5.64 19.62 12.54
C PHE A 376 -6.34 18.76 13.61
N LEU A 377 -5.96 17.48 13.76
CA LEU A 377 -6.46 16.60 14.81
C LEU A 377 -5.43 16.29 15.91
N ARG A 378 -4.18 16.73 15.71
CA ARG A 378 -3.07 16.47 16.66
C ARG A 378 -2.80 14.98 16.85
N ASP A 379 -2.91 14.20 15.78
CA ASP A 379 -2.71 12.74 15.79
C ASP A 379 -1.21 12.41 15.73
N ALA A 380 -0.70 11.75 16.77
CA ALA A 380 0.72 11.40 16.88
C ALA A 380 1.14 10.21 15.97
N ASP A 381 0.20 9.31 15.65
CA ASP A 381 0.45 8.22 14.70
C ASP A 381 0.57 8.79 13.28
N ALA A 382 -0.32 9.71 12.92
CA ALA A 382 -0.27 10.39 11.64
C ALA A 382 1.03 11.21 11.48
N LEU A 383 1.51 11.88 12.53
CA LEU A 383 2.77 12.62 12.50
C LEU A 383 3.99 11.70 12.26
N MET A 384 4.00 10.52 12.86
CA MET A 384 5.04 9.52 12.62
C MET A 384 4.99 8.99 11.18
N LEU A 385 3.80 8.66 10.68
CA LEU A 385 3.60 8.17 9.31
C LEU A 385 3.94 9.22 8.26
N GLU A 386 3.60 10.48 8.50
CA GLU A 386 4.02 11.61 7.66
C GLU A 386 5.54 11.68 7.51
N ASN A 387 6.27 11.53 8.61
CA ASN A 387 7.72 11.60 8.60
C ASN A 387 8.35 10.46 7.79
N LEU A 388 7.76 9.25 7.81
CA LEU A 388 8.19 8.15 6.96
C LEU A 388 7.91 8.45 5.47
N ALA A 389 6.68 8.88 5.15
CA ALA A 389 6.29 9.23 3.79
C ALA A 389 7.15 10.37 3.20
N TYR A 390 7.43 11.39 4.00
CA TYR A 390 8.33 12.48 3.61
C TYR A 390 9.73 11.98 3.22
N LYS A 391 10.32 11.08 4.00
CA LYS A 391 11.64 10.51 3.68
C LYS A 391 11.62 9.75 2.36
N MET A 392 10.61 8.93 2.15
CA MET A 392 10.43 8.18 0.90
C MET A 392 10.30 9.10 -0.32
N ILE A 393 9.51 10.17 -0.24
CA ILE A 393 9.32 11.14 -1.33
C ILE A 393 10.64 11.88 -1.62
N LYS A 394 11.39 12.25 -0.59
CA LYS A 394 12.70 12.90 -0.75
C LYS A 394 13.70 12.01 -1.49
N GLU A 395 13.77 10.73 -1.12
CA GLU A 395 14.63 9.76 -1.82
C GLU A 395 14.22 9.56 -3.28
N ARG A 396 12.93 9.49 -3.55
CA ARG A 396 12.40 9.38 -4.91
C ARG A 396 12.85 10.53 -5.80
N GLN A 397 12.76 11.75 -5.34
CA GLN A 397 13.19 12.92 -6.12
C GLN A 397 14.67 12.88 -6.49
N LEU A 398 15.53 12.32 -5.63
CA LEU A 398 16.97 12.20 -5.90
C LEU A 398 17.30 11.28 -7.09
N THR A 399 16.36 10.48 -7.56
CA THR A 399 16.56 9.61 -8.72
C THR A 399 16.33 10.31 -10.06
N THR A 400 15.88 11.58 -10.06
CA THR A 400 15.52 12.35 -11.26
C THR A 400 16.49 13.51 -11.51
N GLU A 401 16.63 13.93 -12.78
CA GLU A 401 17.52 15.02 -13.17
C GLU A 401 16.82 16.39 -13.17
N ASP A 402 15.50 16.42 -13.34
CA ASP A 402 14.69 17.66 -13.45
C ASP A 402 13.89 17.96 -12.18
N GLY A 403 14.14 17.23 -11.09
CA GLY A 403 13.47 17.40 -9.82
C GLY A 403 12.05 16.85 -9.76
N ALA A 404 11.59 16.15 -10.79
CA ALA A 404 10.37 15.36 -10.72
C ALA A 404 10.56 14.16 -9.76
N TRP A 405 9.47 13.46 -9.40
CA TRP A 405 9.56 12.29 -8.51
C TRP A 405 9.64 10.97 -9.25
N LEU A 406 9.43 10.97 -10.58
CA LEU A 406 9.44 9.79 -11.42
C LEU A 406 10.05 10.14 -12.79
N LEU A 407 10.91 9.26 -13.30
CA LEU A 407 11.61 9.45 -14.58
C LEU A 407 10.76 9.12 -15.80
N ARG A 408 9.61 8.48 -15.63
CA ARG A 408 8.88 7.86 -16.73
C ARG A 408 7.94 8.83 -17.43
N SER A 409 8.09 8.93 -18.74
CA SER A 409 7.25 9.76 -19.60
C SER A 409 5.78 9.30 -19.68
N ASP A 410 5.49 8.05 -19.35
CA ASP A 410 4.15 7.47 -19.38
C ASP A 410 3.30 7.77 -18.13
N ILE A 411 3.90 8.31 -17.07
CA ILE A 411 3.19 8.72 -15.87
C ILE A 411 2.41 10.02 -16.09
N GLY A 412 2.88 10.82 -17.00
CA GLY A 412 2.23 12.04 -17.41
C GLY A 412 2.33 13.19 -16.40
N PRO A 413 2.28 14.37 -16.94
CA PRO A 413 2.44 15.61 -16.21
C PRO A 413 1.34 15.90 -15.20
N ARG A 414 0.14 15.37 -15.43
CA ARG A 414 -0.93 15.43 -14.44
C ARG A 414 -0.44 14.87 -13.12
N ARG A 415 0.18 13.68 -13.13
CA ARG A 415 0.68 13.05 -11.89
C ARG A 415 1.78 13.90 -11.26
N MET A 416 2.68 14.49 -12.02
CA MET A 416 3.71 15.38 -11.49
C MET A 416 3.12 16.64 -10.87
N GLY A 417 2.09 17.22 -11.48
CA GLY A 417 1.34 18.34 -10.90
C GLY A 417 0.72 17.96 -9.55
N VAL A 418 0.05 16.83 -9.46
CA VAL A 418 -0.56 16.33 -8.22
C VAL A 418 0.50 16.10 -7.14
N GLU A 419 1.64 15.48 -7.43
CA GLU A 419 2.68 15.24 -6.44
C GLU A 419 3.29 16.54 -5.91
N ALA A 420 3.58 17.51 -6.78
CA ALA A 420 4.07 18.83 -6.37
C ALA A 420 3.04 19.58 -5.53
N HIS A 421 1.76 19.51 -5.90
CA HIS A 421 0.64 20.04 -5.12
C HIS A 421 0.64 19.45 -3.69
N ARG A 422 0.75 18.14 -3.53
CA ARG A 422 0.76 17.47 -2.22
C ARG A 422 1.93 17.89 -1.33
N VAL A 423 3.14 17.98 -1.89
CA VAL A 423 4.31 18.48 -1.17
C VAL A 423 4.10 19.92 -0.70
N MET A 424 3.52 20.76 -1.55
CA MET A 424 3.20 22.16 -1.21
C MET A 424 2.16 22.26 -0.09
N MET A 425 1.07 21.48 -0.15
CA MET A 425 0.01 21.50 0.86
C MET A 425 0.54 21.02 2.22
N THR A 426 1.39 20.00 2.25
CA THR A 426 2.07 19.54 3.47
C THR A 426 2.86 20.69 4.12
N TYR A 427 3.66 21.44 3.35
CA TYR A 427 4.37 22.62 3.87
C TYR A 427 3.40 23.66 4.46
N LEU A 428 2.32 23.98 3.75
CA LEU A 428 1.37 25.02 4.15
C LEU A 428 0.55 24.63 5.38
N MET A 429 0.19 23.36 5.55
CA MET A 429 -0.52 22.90 6.76
C MET A 429 0.35 23.08 8.00
N HIS A 430 1.63 22.72 7.95
CA HIS A 430 2.59 23.01 9.03
C HIS A 430 2.85 24.52 9.21
N HIS A 431 2.69 25.31 8.16
CA HIS A 431 2.84 26.77 8.27
C HIS A 431 1.71 27.40 9.09
N VAL A 432 0.47 26.87 8.99
CA VAL A 432 -0.70 27.42 9.70
C VAL A 432 -1.03 26.69 11.00
N ALA A 433 -0.58 25.45 11.16
CA ALA A 433 -0.87 24.61 12.31
C ALA A 433 0.35 23.74 12.67
N SER A 434 1.38 24.40 13.23
CA SER A 434 2.65 23.75 13.57
C SER A 434 2.46 22.53 14.49
N THR A 435 3.24 21.49 14.21
CA THR A 435 3.36 20.27 15.03
C THR A 435 4.64 20.22 15.84
N ALA A 436 5.46 21.29 15.86
CA ALA A 436 6.78 21.32 16.50
C ALA A 436 6.77 20.95 18.00
N GLU A 437 5.66 21.16 18.69
CA GLU A 437 5.47 20.81 20.12
C GLU A 437 4.93 19.36 20.31
N MET A 438 4.61 18.65 19.21
CA MET A 438 4.10 17.28 19.29
C MET A 438 5.23 16.29 19.41
N GLN A 439 4.94 15.18 20.09
CA GLN A 439 5.79 13.99 20.06
C GLN A 439 5.14 12.96 19.14
N PRO A 440 5.81 12.53 18.07
CA PRO A 440 5.29 11.46 17.22
C PRO A 440 5.23 10.15 18.01
N THR A 441 4.35 9.26 17.62
CA THR A 441 4.38 7.89 18.13
C THR A 441 5.70 7.23 17.77
N ASP A 442 6.29 6.50 18.70
CA ASP A 442 7.41 5.62 18.42
C ASP A 442 6.99 4.50 17.46
N PHE A 443 7.81 4.25 16.44
CA PHE A 443 7.47 3.31 15.37
C PHE A 443 7.26 1.87 15.88
N GLU A 444 8.06 1.40 16.81
CA GLU A 444 7.90 0.05 17.37
C GLU A 444 6.62 -0.06 18.20
N SER A 445 6.27 0.99 18.96
CA SER A 445 5.00 1.08 19.68
C SER A 445 3.81 1.10 18.72
N PHE A 446 3.91 1.80 17.61
CA PHE A 446 2.89 1.81 16.54
C PHE A 446 2.72 0.41 15.95
N ARG A 447 3.82 -0.22 15.54
CA ARG A 447 3.81 -1.58 14.99
C ARG A 447 3.21 -2.59 15.95
N HIS A 448 3.58 -2.52 17.23
CA HIS A 448 3.02 -3.43 18.23
C HIS A 448 1.50 -3.30 18.34
N ARG A 449 0.95 -2.07 18.31
CA ARG A 449 -0.51 -1.85 18.36
C ARG A 449 -1.24 -2.41 17.14
N TYR A 450 -0.64 -2.34 15.98
CA TYR A 450 -1.26 -2.73 14.71
C TYR A 450 -0.68 -4.04 14.13
N SER A 451 0.00 -4.87 14.92
CA SER A 451 0.60 -6.12 14.45
C SER A 451 -0.40 -7.27 14.33
N GLU A 452 -1.42 -7.32 15.17
CA GLU A 452 -2.39 -8.42 15.20
C GLU A 452 -3.02 -8.69 13.84
N ALA A 453 -3.37 -9.95 13.60
CA ALA A 453 -4.17 -10.31 12.45
C ALA A 453 -5.58 -9.71 12.59
N ARG A 454 -5.99 -8.95 11.59
CA ARG A 454 -7.30 -8.30 11.56
C ARG A 454 -8.07 -8.66 10.30
N HIS A 455 -9.34 -9.00 10.47
CA HIS A 455 -10.29 -9.12 9.38
C HIS A 455 -11.05 -7.80 9.21
N ILE A 456 -10.82 -7.13 8.09
CA ILE A 456 -11.59 -5.98 7.62
C ILE A 456 -12.86 -6.56 6.98
N LYS A 457 -13.93 -6.65 7.78
CA LYS A 457 -15.10 -7.49 7.49
C LYS A 457 -15.88 -7.03 6.28
N SER A 458 -16.10 -5.72 6.15
CA SER A 458 -16.87 -5.17 5.04
C SER A 458 -16.20 -5.40 3.69
N GLN A 459 -14.90 -5.69 3.69
CA GLN A 459 -14.09 -5.83 2.47
C GLN A 459 -13.57 -7.26 2.26
N ASN A 460 -13.83 -8.17 3.19
CA ASN A 460 -13.29 -9.54 3.15
C ASN A 460 -11.76 -9.59 2.98
N ILE A 461 -11.06 -8.77 3.75
CA ILE A 461 -9.60 -8.68 3.75
C ILE A 461 -9.06 -9.09 5.11
N ILE A 462 -8.09 -10.00 5.14
CA ILE A 462 -7.25 -10.26 6.32
C ILE A 462 -5.90 -9.61 6.10
N ARG A 463 -5.36 -8.99 7.16
CA ARG A 463 -4.01 -8.42 7.17
C ARG A 463 -3.30 -8.77 8.47
N SER A 464 -1.99 -8.81 8.45
CA SER A 464 -1.14 -8.92 9.65
C SER A 464 0.25 -8.34 9.44
N TYR A 465 0.87 -7.93 10.54
CA TYR A 465 2.28 -7.58 10.61
C TYR A 465 3.05 -8.61 11.43
N THR A 466 4.25 -8.93 10.97
CA THR A 466 5.29 -9.59 11.77
C THR A 466 6.53 -8.68 11.84
N LYS A 467 7.58 -9.11 12.52
CA LYS A 467 8.85 -8.36 12.51
C LYS A 467 9.47 -8.24 11.11
N ASP A 468 9.22 -9.21 10.22
CA ASP A 468 9.87 -9.31 8.91
C ASP A 468 8.98 -8.84 7.75
N ARG A 469 7.64 -8.85 7.92
CA ARG A 469 6.73 -8.60 6.80
C ARG A 469 5.37 -8.08 7.20
N PHE A 470 4.74 -7.41 6.24
CA PHE A 470 3.31 -7.15 6.18
C PHE A 470 2.66 -8.11 5.18
N THR A 471 1.48 -8.62 5.48
CA THR A 471 0.76 -9.55 4.59
C THR A 471 -0.72 -9.26 4.58
N THR A 472 -1.32 -9.27 3.39
CA THR A 472 -2.77 -9.22 3.22
C THR A 472 -3.24 -10.36 2.32
N PHE A 473 -4.50 -10.75 2.50
CA PHE A 473 -5.24 -11.57 1.55
C PHE A 473 -6.70 -11.16 1.52
N SER A 474 -7.25 -10.99 0.32
CA SER A 474 -8.64 -10.62 0.09
C SER A 474 -9.37 -11.73 -0.66
N TRP A 475 -10.59 -12.06 -0.22
CA TRP A 475 -11.49 -12.96 -0.93
C TRP A 475 -12.81 -12.27 -1.30
N ALA A 476 -12.79 -10.94 -1.42
CA ALA A 476 -13.93 -10.18 -1.88
C ALA A 476 -14.48 -10.71 -3.22
N ALA A 477 -15.77 -10.60 -3.42
CA ALA A 477 -16.38 -10.89 -4.72
C ALA A 477 -16.05 -9.78 -5.74
N GLY A 478 -16.19 -10.08 -7.03
CA GLY A 478 -15.97 -9.12 -8.11
C GLY A 478 -14.61 -9.23 -8.78
N ILE A 479 -14.19 -8.16 -9.45
CA ILE A 479 -12.98 -8.17 -10.29
C ILE A 479 -11.67 -8.28 -9.51
N ARG A 480 -11.70 -8.02 -8.22
CA ARG A 480 -10.53 -8.03 -7.31
C ARG A 480 -10.56 -9.20 -6.32
N SER A 481 -11.24 -10.27 -6.68
CA SER A 481 -11.35 -11.45 -5.83
C SER A 481 -10.03 -12.19 -5.69
N TYR A 482 -9.78 -12.72 -4.49
CA TYR A 482 -8.64 -13.59 -4.20
C TYR A 482 -7.28 -12.96 -4.54
N THR A 483 -7.03 -11.81 -3.95
CA THR A 483 -5.77 -11.09 -4.12
C THR A 483 -4.93 -11.16 -2.87
N GLY A 484 -3.62 -11.25 -3.03
CA GLY A 484 -2.68 -11.26 -1.90
C GLY A 484 -1.51 -10.33 -2.12
N TYR A 485 -0.99 -9.80 -1.04
CA TYR A 485 0.13 -8.87 -1.05
C TYR A 485 1.08 -9.19 0.11
N ILE A 486 2.37 -9.13 -0.16
CA ILE A 486 3.44 -9.25 0.83
C ILE A 486 4.40 -8.08 0.63
N ALA A 487 4.67 -7.35 1.71
CA ALA A 487 5.73 -6.35 1.75
C ALA A 487 6.73 -6.70 2.84
N ALA A 488 8.00 -6.46 2.61
CA ALA A 488 8.99 -6.51 3.67
C ALA A 488 8.70 -5.40 4.69
N ASN A 489 8.98 -5.67 5.95
CA ASN A 489 8.86 -4.68 6.99
C ASN A 489 10.18 -3.88 7.12
N SER A 490 10.57 -3.26 6.01
CA SER A 490 11.80 -2.51 5.83
C SER A 490 11.59 -1.45 4.77
N ILE A 491 12.12 -0.25 4.95
CA ILE A 491 11.97 0.87 4.01
C ILE A 491 12.51 0.51 2.63
N ASP A 492 13.67 -0.10 2.56
CA ASP A 492 14.39 -0.37 1.30
C ASP A 492 13.87 -1.59 0.55
N LYS A 493 13.15 -2.50 1.21
CA LYS A 493 12.75 -3.79 0.64
C LYS A 493 11.25 -3.97 0.43
N ASN A 494 10.43 -3.08 0.98
CA ASN A 494 8.97 -3.19 0.88
C ASN A 494 8.41 -3.00 -0.54
N LYS A 495 9.20 -2.42 -1.44
CA LYS A 495 8.83 -2.13 -2.84
C LYS A 495 9.13 -3.26 -3.83
N ILE A 496 9.66 -4.39 -3.40
CA ILE A 496 9.95 -5.50 -4.31
C ILE A 496 8.67 -6.08 -4.88
N VAL A 497 7.72 -6.44 -4.01
CA VAL A 497 6.40 -6.90 -4.42
C VAL A 497 5.48 -5.69 -4.48
N VAL A 498 4.80 -5.52 -5.60
CA VAL A 498 3.85 -4.41 -5.80
C VAL A 498 2.42 -4.92 -5.88
N PRO A 499 1.43 -4.11 -5.50
CA PRO A 499 0.03 -4.46 -5.69
C PRO A 499 -0.27 -4.65 -7.17
N PHE A 500 -1.24 -5.46 -7.50
CA PHE A 500 -1.60 -5.67 -8.88
C PHE A 500 -2.65 -4.64 -9.35
N LYS A 501 -2.57 -4.31 -10.63
CA LYS A 501 -3.57 -3.47 -11.29
C LYS A 501 -4.71 -4.32 -11.88
N GLN A 502 -4.35 -5.46 -12.45
CA GLN A 502 -5.26 -6.40 -13.09
C GLN A 502 -5.02 -7.81 -12.56
N HIS A 503 -5.99 -8.70 -12.72
CA HIS A 503 -5.90 -10.08 -12.25
C HIS A 503 -4.61 -10.81 -12.64
N ASN A 504 -4.09 -10.54 -13.83
CA ASN A 504 -2.92 -11.22 -14.38
C ASN A 504 -1.58 -10.59 -14.00
N THR A 505 -1.53 -9.63 -13.08
CA THR A 505 -0.27 -8.99 -12.66
C THR A 505 0.27 -9.51 -11.34
N GLY A 506 -0.56 -10.03 -10.42
CA GLY A 506 -0.13 -10.68 -9.19
C GLY A 506 -1.29 -10.99 -8.25
N ASN A 507 -1.39 -12.20 -7.69
CA ASN A 507 -2.48 -12.60 -6.82
C ASN A 507 -2.25 -13.87 -5.98
N PHE A 508 -1.05 -14.29 -5.65
CA PHE A 508 -0.70 -15.56 -5.01
C PHE A 508 -1.14 -16.83 -5.76
N ILE A 509 -2.39 -16.85 -6.22
CA ILE A 509 -3.00 -18.05 -6.82
C ILE A 509 -2.42 -18.30 -8.20
N GLY A 510 -2.26 -17.23 -8.99
CA GLY A 510 -1.91 -17.32 -10.40
C GLY A 510 -3.04 -17.89 -11.24
N TRP A 511 -2.70 -18.37 -12.40
CA TRP A 511 -3.68 -18.77 -13.41
C TRP A 511 -3.25 -20.05 -14.14
N TYR A 512 -4.24 -20.70 -14.69
CA TYR A 512 -4.09 -21.64 -15.79
C TYR A 512 -4.60 -20.98 -17.08
N GLN A 513 -3.88 -21.16 -18.18
CA GLN A 513 -4.43 -20.87 -19.50
C GLN A 513 -5.09 -22.13 -20.02
N VAL A 514 -6.38 -22.02 -20.30
CA VAL A 514 -7.20 -23.12 -20.83
C VAL A 514 -7.65 -22.72 -22.23
N GLU A 515 -7.49 -23.61 -23.18
CA GLU A 515 -7.82 -23.36 -24.59
C GLU A 515 -9.28 -22.93 -24.74
N GLY A 516 -9.52 -21.82 -25.43
CA GLY A 516 -10.85 -21.27 -25.66
C GLY A 516 -11.58 -20.70 -24.43
N LYS A 517 -10.90 -20.54 -23.27
CA LYS A 517 -11.49 -20.02 -22.04
C LYS A 517 -10.86 -18.71 -21.60
N LYS A 518 -11.66 -17.82 -21.02
CA LYS A 518 -11.17 -16.57 -20.45
C LYS A 518 -10.46 -16.82 -19.13
N ILE A 519 -9.43 -16.03 -18.83
CA ILE A 519 -8.84 -15.97 -17.49
C ILE A 519 -9.77 -15.14 -16.63
N ASN A 520 -10.53 -15.82 -15.77
CA ASN A 520 -11.42 -15.22 -14.78
C ASN A 520 -11.47 -16.09 -13.52
N ALA A 521 -11.98 -15.55 -12.44
CA ALA A 521 -12.20 -16.27 -11.18
C ALA A 521 -13.54 -15.86 -10.58
N THR A 522 -14.30 -16.83 -10.12
CA THR A 522 -15.57 -16.63 -9.43
C THR A 522 -15.53 -17.37 -8.09
N PRO A 523 -15.66 -16.67 -6.95
CA PRO A 523 -15.77 -17.32 -5.65
C PRO A 523 -16.97 -18.29 -5.60
N VAL A 524 -16.75 -19.48 -5.00
CA VAL A 524 -17.82 -20.49 -4.83
C VAL A 524 -18.41 -20.39 -3.43
N VAL A 525 -17.56 -20.17 -2.43
CA VAL A 525 -17.95 -20.00 -1.03
C VAL A 525 -17.19 -18.85 -0.41
N GLU A 526 -17.76 -18.28 0.64
CA GLU A 526 -17.04 -17.29 1.45
C GLU A 526 -15.80 -17.95 2.11
N GLY A 527 -14.74 -17.15 2.27
CA GLY A 527 -13.51 -17.59 2.90
C GLY A 527 -13.77 -18.02 4.37
N ASN A 528 -13.29 -19.19 4.72
CA ASN A 528 -13.25 -19.63 6.12
C ASN A 528 -11.87 -19.32 6.69
N TYR A 529 -11.81 -18.64 7.83
CA TYR A 529 -10.56 -18.16 8.40
C TYR A 529 -10.50 -18.35 9.91
N GLN A 530 -9.27 -18.35 10.42
CA GLN A 530 -8.95 -18.29 11.85
C GLN A 530 -7.82 -17.29 12.07
N LEU A 531 -7.90 -16.53 13.15
CA LEU A 531 -6.91 -15.53 13.56
C LEU A 531 -6.34 -15.94 14.91
N ASP A 532 -5.02 -15.81 15.11
CA ASP A 532 -4.32 -16.06 16.37
C ASP A 532 -3.10 -15.12 16.50
N GLY A 533 -3.22 -14.07 17.34
CA GLY A 533 -2.23 -13.02 17.44
C GLY A 533 -2.00 -12.34 16.08
N ASN A 534 -0.78 -12.37 15.57
CA ASN A 534 -0.42 -11.87 14.24
C ASN A 534 -0.42 -12.94 13.14
N ALA A 535 -0.87 -14.16 13.47
CA ALA A 535 -1.00 -15.26 12.52
C ALA A 535 -2.44 -15.43 12.07
N TRP A 536 -2.61 -15.95 10.85
CA TRP A 536 -3.92 -16.31 10.34
C TRP A 536 -3.85 -17.43 9.30
N VAL A 537 -4.90 -18.21 9.25
CA VAL A 537 -5.12 -19.20 8.18
C VAL A 537 -6.46 -18.93 7.52
N MET A 538 -6.52 -19.08 6.21
CA MET A 538 -7.73 -18.88 5.41
C MET A 538 -7.87 -20.02 4.41
N ASN A 539 -9.08 -20.56 4.25
CA ASN A 539 -9.46 -21.50 3.21
C ASN A 539 -10.46 -20.83 2.26
N GLY A 540 -10.30 -21.08 0.96
CA GLY A 540 -11.20 -20.57 -0.07
C GLY A 540 -11.47 -21.58 -1.16
N GLU A 541 -12.48 -21.29 -1.96
CA GLU A 541 -12.84 -22.08 -3.14
C GLU A 541 -13.32 -21.16 -4.24
N LEU A 542 -12.77 -21.32 -5.44
CA LEU A 542 -13.16 -20.55 -6.61
C LEU A 542 -13.20 -21.40 -7.87
N ASN A 543 -14.08 -21.05 -8.78
CA ASN A 543 -14.06 -21.55 -10.14
C ASN A 543 -13.30 -20.57 -11.03
N THR A 544 -12.45 -21.11 -11.91
CA THR A 544 -11.65 -20.31 -12.85
C THR A 544 -11.89 -20.74 -14.28
N ASN A 545 -11.47 -19.90 -15.24
CA ASN A 545 -11.51 -20.18 -16.66
C ASN A 545 -12.93 -20.56 -17.14
N ASP A 546 -13.87 -19.62 -16.99
CA ASP A 546 -15.30 -19.83 -17.31
C ASP A 546 -15.88 -21.07 -16.61
N SER A 547 -15.54 -21.26 -15.35
CA SER A 547 -15.92 -22.44 -14.54
C SER A 547 -15.45 -23.78 -15.12
N THR A 548 -14.33 -23.77 -15.82
CA THR A 548 -13.69 -25.00 -16.33
C THR A 548 -12.88 -25.72 -15.27
N LEU A 549 -12.24 -24.94 -14.39
CA LEU A 549 -11.43 -25.46 -13.28
C LEU A 549 -12.03 -25.03 -11.94
N ASN A 550 -11.91 -25.90 -10.93
CA ASN A 550 -12.22 -25.57 -9.54
C ASN A 550 -10.91 -25.60 -8.73
N ASN A 551 -10.61 -24.52 -8.08
CA ASN A 551 -9.44 -24.36 -7.22
C ASN A 551 -9.89 -24.23 -5.76
N ARG A 552 -9.45 -25.16 -4.91
CA ARG A 552 -9.54 -25.06 -3.45
C ARG A 552 -8.19 -24.70 -2.91
N LEU A 553 -8.12 -23.67 -2.08
CA LEU A 553 -6.86 -23.14 -1.60
C LEU A 553 -6.87 -22.91 -0.10
N ALA A 554 -5.69 -22.87 0.48
CA ALA A 554 -5.46 -22.47 1.84
C ALA A 554 -4.18 -21.63 1.93
N ILE A 555 -4.23 -20.57 2.73
CA ILE A 555 -3.09 -19.70 2.99
C ILE A 555 -2.88 -19.62 4.48
N PHE A 556 -1.67 -19.79 4.91
CA PHE A 556 -1.24 -19.58 6.30
C PHE A 556 -0.16 -18.53 6.35
N SER A 557 -0.50 -17.36 6.92
CA SER A 557 0.45 -16.34 7.33
C SER A 557 0.93 -16.70 8.73
N THR A 558 2.16 -17.16 8.87
CA THR A 558 2.74 -17.59 10.15
C THR A 558 2.98 -16.38 11.06
N PRO A 559 3.18 -16.58 12.36
CA PRO A 559 3.60 -15.48 13.24
C PRO A 559 5.05 -15.04 12.99
N GLY A 560 5.81 -15.77 12.19
CA GLY A 560 7.16 -15.45 11.75
C GLY A 560 7.20 -14.88 10.34
N ASN A 561 8.18 -15.33 9.54
CA ASN A 561 8.40 -14.81 8.17
C ASN A 561 7.61 -15.56 7.09
N ALA A 562 7.40 -16.87 7.22
CA ALA A 562 6.79 -17.68 6.16
C ALA A 562 5.32 -17.31 5.89
N VAL A 563 4.94 -17.24 4.60
CA VAL A 563 3.55 -17.31 4.12
C VAL A 563 3.41 -18.55 3.28
N ILE A 564 2.59 -19.49 3.72
CA ILE A 564 2.40 -20.81 3.09
C ILE A 564 1.13 -20.80 2.26
N TYR A 565 1.23 -21.20 1.01
CA TYR A 565 0.12 -21.41 0.10
C TYR A 565 0.02 -22.88 -0.29
N LEU A 566 -1.15 -23.47 -0.09
CA LEU A 566 -1.50 -24.81 -0.56
C LEU A 566 -2.74 -24.75 -1.42
N ASP A 567 -2.81 -25.56 -2.47
CA ASP A 567 -4.05 -25.75 -3.21
C ASP A 567 -4.28 -27.19 -3.71
N ASP A 568 -5.48 -27.37 -4.27
CA ASP A 568 -5.89 -28.53 -5.04
C ASP A 568 -6.80 -28.07 -6.17
N VAL A 569 -6.34 -28.26 -7.40
CA VAL A 569 -7.05 -27.85 -8.62
C VAL A 569 -7.57 -29.05 -9.38
N THR A 570 -8.85 -29.02 -9.75
CA THR A 570 -9.53 -30.11 -10.46
C THR A 570 -10.24 -29.55 -11.70
N ALA A 571 -10.21 -30.29 -12.79
CA ALA A 571 -10.98 -29.98 -13.99
C ALA A 571 -12.46 -30.32 -13.75
N LEU A 572 -13.36 -29.38 -14.00
CA LEU A 572 -14.82 -29.61 -13.90
C LEU A 572 -15.40 -30.20 -15.18
N ILE A 573 -14.77 -29.96 -16.30
CA ILE A 573 -15.10 -30.43 -17.62
C ILE A 573 -13.82 -30.85 -18.37
N ASP A 574 -13.96 -31.63 -19.43
CA ASP A 574 -12.85 -31.96 -20.31
C ASP A 574 -12.24 -30.66 -20.89
N CYS A 575 -10.92 -30.49 -20.80
CA CYS A 575 -10.26 -29.29 -21.24
C CYS A 575 -8.79 -29.50 -21.61
N SER A 576 -8.23 -28.57 -22.36
CA SER A 576 -6.81 -28.50 -22.70
C SER A 576 -6.16 -27.35 -21.94
N ILE A 577 -5.25 -27.64 -21.02
CA ILE A 577 -4.45 -26.65 -20.31
C ILE A 577 -3.18 -26.39 -21.12
N THR A 578 -3.02 -25.16 -21.57
CA THR A 578 -1.88 -24.76 -22.41
C THR A 578 -0.73 -24.15 -21.61
N LYS A 579 -1.02 -23.61 -20.44
CA LYS A 579 -0.01 -22.99 -19.55
C LYS A 579 -0.42 -23.02 -18.09
N GLU A 580 0.54 -23.23 -17.22
CA GLU A 580 0.41 -23.01 -15.77
C GLU A 580 1.24 -21.79 -15.37
N GLN A 581 0.62 -20.87 -14.63
CA GLN A 581 1.20 -19.62 -14.16
C GLN A 581 0.81 -19.40 -12.70
N GLY A 582 1.18 -20.36 -11.86
CA GLY A 582 0.80 -20.39 -10.44
C GLY A 582 1.71 -19.56 -9.55
N GLY A 583 1.18 -19.17 -8.39
CA GLY A 583 1.93 -18.41 -7.41
C GLY A 583 2.42 -17.06 -7.90
N LEU A 584 1.58 -16.38 -8.67
CA LEU A 584 1.92 -15.15 -9.37
C LEU A 584 2.15 -13.99 -8.42
N MET A 585 3.34 -13.40 -8.48
CA MET A 585 3.71 -12.14 -7.82
C MET A 585 4.11 -11.08 -8.83
N ALA A 586 3.65 -9.85 -8.60
CA ALA A 586 4.10 -8.68 -9.32
C ALA A 586 5.36 -8.12 -8.65
N ILE A 587 6.44 -8.03 -9.40
CA ILE A 587 7.75 -7.57 -8.91
C ILE A 587 8.09 -6.26 -9.60
N SER A 588 8.38 -5.21 -8.83
CA SER A 588 8.81 -3.93 -9.40
C SER A 588 10.14 -4.08 -10.13
N VAL A 589 10.24 -3.46 -11.31
CA VAL A 589 11.47 -3.29 -12.08
C VAL A 589 11.47 -1.86 -12.58
N ASP A 590 11.69 -0.92 -11.68
CA ASP A 590 11.55 0.51 -11.90
C ASP A 590 12.90 1.25 -11.82
N GLU A 591 12.85 2.56 -11.92
CA GLU A 591 14.02 3.44 -11.86
C GLU A 591 14.80 3.35 -10.54
N LEU A 592 14.17 3.03 -9.41
CA LEU A 592 14.86 2.85 -8.13
C LEU A 592 15.75 1.61 -8.14
N THR A 593 15.40 0.64 -8.97
CA THR A 593 16.18 -0.60 -9.15
C THR A 593 17.07 -0.54 -10.40
N LYS A 594 17.24 0.64 -10.99
CA LYS A 594 17.94 0.83 -12.28
C LYS A 594 17.36 -0.05 -13.40
N MET A 595 16.06 -0.30 -13.34
CA MET A 595 15.29 -1.14 -14.28
C MET A 595 15.75 -2.61 -14.33
N GLU A 596 16.38 -3.12 -13.28
CA GLU A 596 16.91 -4.48 -13.22
C GLU A 596 16.67 -5.13 -11.86
N ARG A 597 16.71 -6.48 -11.82
CA ARG A 597 16.71 -7.31 -10.60
C ARG A 597 17.77 -8.39 -10.69
N ILE A 598 18.29 -8.80 -9.55
CA ILE A 598 19.18 -9.95 -9.43
C ILE A 598 18.37 -11.12 -8.86
N LEU A 599 18.24 -12.17 -9.65
CA LEU A 599 17.61 -13.42 -9.25
C LEU A 599 18.68 -14.43 -8.86
N TYR A 600 18.58 -14.97 -7.66
CA TYR A 600 19.39 -16.09 -7.18
C TYR A 600 18.55 -17.36 -7.21
N TYR A 601 19.12 -18.46 -7.64
CA TYR A 601 18.46 -19.76 -7.77
C TYR A 601 19.48 -20.90 -7.58
N GLU A 602 19.04 -22.16 -7.56
CA GLU A 602 19.88 -23.30 -7.21
C GLU A 602 21.20 -23.38 -7.99
N ASN A 603 21.20 -23.04 -9.27
CA ASN A 603 22.35 -23.18 -10.15
C ASN A 603 23.09 -21.88 -10.48
N GLY A 604 22.80 -20.77 -9.78
CA GLY A 604 23.50 -19.52 -10.00
C GLY A 604 22.69 -18.25 -9.74
N LYS A 605 23.01 -17.21 -10.49
CA LYS A 605 22.31 -15.94 -10.44
C LYS A 605 22.10 -15.37 -11.84
N LEU A 606 21.03 -14.60 -12.02
CA LEU A 606 20.69 -13.89 -13.26
C LEU A 606 20.35 -12.45 -12.94
N GLN A 607 21.01 -11.50 -13.60
CA GLN A 607 20.58 -10.11 -13.63
C GLN A 607 19.69 -9.90 -14.86
N THR A 608 18.53 -9.32 -14.69
CA THR A 608 17.51 -9.19 -15.74
C THR A 608 16.64 -7.97 -15.57
N ASP A 609 16.23 -7.40 -16.70
CA ASP A 609 15.21 -6.35 -16.73
C ASP A 609 13.76 -6.90 -16.80
N GLY A 610 13.60 -8.20 -16.79
CA GLY A 610 12.31 -8.89 -16.79
C GLY A 610 11.49 -8.79 -18.07
N LYS A 611 12.05 -8.28 -19.19
CA LYS A 611 11.30 -8.23 -20.47
C LYS A 611 11.02 -9.63 -20.99
N GLU A 612 12.04 -10.45 -21.05
CA GLU A 612 11.94 -11.81 -21.52
C GLU A 612 11.56 -12.75 -20.38
N LEU A 613 10.72 -13.73 -20.68
CA LEU A 613 10.37 -14.77 -19.72
C LEU A 613 11.49 -15.81 -19.67
N VAL A 614 12.06 -16.00 -18.48
CA VAL A 614 13.08 -17.01 -18.20
C VAL A 614 12.50 -18.08 -17.28
N GLU A 615 12.62 -19.35 -17.69
CA GLU A 615 12.21 -20.50 -16.89
C GLU A 615 13.40 -21.02 -16.07
N PHE A 616 13.15 -21.40 -14.81
CA PHE A 616 14.13 -21.92 -13.87
C PHE A 616 13.77 -23.33 -13.41
N GLN A 617 14.71 -24.23 -13.53
CA GLN A 617 14.66 -25.56 -12.90
C GLN A 617 15.26 -25.42 -11.48
N SER A 618 14.50 -24.88 -10.57
CA SER A 618 14.93 -24.59 -9.20
C SER A 618 13.78 -24.75 -8.21
N PRO A 619 13.99 -25.30 -7.03
CA PRO A 619 13.01 -25.36 -5.97
C PRO A 619 12.87 -24.01 -5.21
N TRP A 620 13.68 -23.03 -5.51
CA TRP A 620 13.66 -21.72 -4.90
C TRP A 620 14.19 -20.61 -5.82
N ILE A 621 13.69 -19.40 -5.63
CA ILE A 621 14.22 -18.15 -6.20
C ILE A 621 14.27 -17.12 -5.09
N ASN A 622 15.33 -16.34 -5.03
CA ASN A 622 15.43 -15.14 -4.22
C ASN A 622 15.70 -13.92 -5.12
N ILE A 623 15.02 -12.82 -4.82
CA ILE A 623 15.18 -11.55 -5.52
C ILE A 623 15.94 -10.59 -4.62
N ASP A 624 17.09 -10.10 -5.10
CA ASP A 624 17.94 -9.05 -4.49
C ASP A 624 18.35 -9.31 -3.02
N ASN A 625 18.44 -10.56 -2.58
CA ASN A 625 18.64 -10.92 -1.18
C ASN A 625 17.56 -10.32 -0.24
N ALA A 626 16.34 -10.17 -0.73
CA ALA A 626 15.28 -9.51 0.00
C ALA A 626 13.93 -10.23 -0.04
N PHE A 627 13.60 -10.94 -1.12
CA PHE A 627 12.35 -11.67 -1.26
C PHE A 627 12.61 -13.08 -1.77
N GLY A 628 12.22 -14.09 -0.98
CA GLY A 628 12.44 -15.50 -1.28
C GLY A 628 11.15 -16.24 -1.56
N VAL A 629 11.18 -17.14 -2.52
CA VAL A 629 10.08 -18.08 -2.83
C VAL A 629 10.63 -19.49 -2.90
N VAL A 630 9.94 -20.41 -2.23
CA VAL A 630 10.27 -21.84 -2.18
C VAL A 630 9.09 -22.66 -2.65
N THR A 631 9.34 -23.68 -3.46
CA THR A 631 8.29 -24.57 -3.98
C THR A 631 8.79 -26.01 -4.09
N LYS A 632 7.86 -26.95 -4.08
CA LYS A 632 8.17 -28.36 -4.42
C LYS A 632 7.90 -28.70 -5.89
N ASN A 633 7.46 -27.75 -6.68
CA ASN A 633 7.21 -27.96 -8.11
C ASN A 633 8.48 -27.93 -8.96
N ASN A 634 9.58 -27.41 -8.43
CA ASN A 634 10.92 -27.30 -9.08
C ASN A 634 10.91 -26.60 -10.45
N ARG A 635 9.86 -25.85 -10.77
CA ARG A 635 9.75 -25.07 -12.02
C ARG A 635 9.14 -23.73 -11.69
N MET A 636 9.91 -22.72 -11.90
CA MET A 636 9.52 -21.32 -11.75
C MET A 636 9.81 -20.54 -13.02
N ALA A 637 9.26 -19.34 -13.14
CA ALA A 637 9.63 -18.42 -14.21
C ALA A 637 9.57 -16.98 -13.73
N PHE A 638 10.37 -16.12 -14.40
CA PHE A 638 10.38 -14.68 -14.15
C PHE A 638 10.46 -13.94 -15.49
N GLY A 639 9.64 -12.89 -15.65
CA GLY A 639 9.64 -12.07 -16.85
C GLY A 639 8.29 -11.48 -17.20
N ASP A 640 7.95 -11.42 -18.47
CA ASP A 640 6.69 -10.85 -18.98
C ASP A 640 6.45 -9.43 -18.43
N ARG A 641 7.50 -8.57 -18.43
CA ARG A 641 7.43 -7.22 -17.89
C ARG A 641 6.37 -6.40 -18.60
N VAL A 642 5.54 -5.72 -17.82
CA VAL A 642 4.49 -4.83 -18.30
C VAL A 642 4.58 -3.47 -17.62
N ASN A 643 4.13 -2.43 -18.30
CA ASN A 643 3.81 -1.18 -17.65
C ASN A 643 2.49 -1.35 -16.89
N ASN A 644 2.57 -1.22 -15.58
CA ASN A 644 1.44 -1.41 -14.69
C ASN A 644 1.09 -0.08 -14.02
N ASN A 645 0.58 0.87 -14.80
CA ASN A 645 0.30 2.26 -14.36
C ASN A 645 1.38 2.78 -13.41
N SER A 646 2.30 3.56 -13.86
CA SER A 646 3.32 4.17 -12.99
C SER A 646 4.45 3.24 -12.50
N ILE A 647 4.31 1.90 -12.54
CA ILE A 647 5.40 0.98 -12.16
C ILE A 647 5.63 -0.06 -13.25
N MET A 648 6.87 -0.17 -13.72
CA MET A 648 7.27 -1.30 -14.54
C MET A 648 7.31 -2.56 -13.66
N THR A 649 6.59 -3.59 -14.05
CA THR A 649 6.36 -4.78 -13.24
C THR A 649 6.69 -6.03 -14.04
N ALA A 650 7.62 -6.85 -13.55
CA ALA A 650 7.83 -8.21 -14.02
C ALA A 650 6.98 -9.19 -13.20
N LYS A 651 6.76 -10.38 -13.71
CA LYS A 651 5.97 -11.42 -13.08
C LYS A 651 6.87 -12.55 -12.59
N LEU A 652 6.74 -12.90 -11.33
CA LEU A 652 7.32 -14.12 -10.76
C LEU A 652 6.23 -15.18 -10.70
N TYR A 653 6.47 -16.33 -11.30
CA TYR A 653 5.62 -17.50 -11.23
C TYR A 653 6.30 -18.58 -10.38
N ALA A 654 5.76 -18.87 -9.20
CA ALA A 654 6.31 -19.89 -8.30
C ALA A 654 6.00 -21.33 -8.76
N ALA A 655 5.06 -21.49 -9.68
CA ALA A 655 4.76 -22.73 -10.38
C ALA A 655 4.49 -22.41 -11.85
N TYR A 656 5.35 -22.87 -12.75
CA TYR A 656 5.27 -22.56 -14.17
C TYR A 656 5.38 -23.79 -15.05
N SER A 657 4.55 -23.88 -16.09
CA SER A 657 4.69 -24.87 -17.17
C SER A 657 4.06 -24.34 -18.45
N SER A 658 4.76 -24.48 -19.55
CA SER A 658 4.28 -24.20 -20.91
C SER A 658 3.86 -25.48 -21.67
N GLN A 659 3.78 -26.62 -20.99
CA GLN A 659 3.41 -27.90 -21.59
C GLN A 659 1.89 -28.07 -21.66
N ASN A 660 1.39 -28.42 -22.83
CA ASN A 660 -0.02 -28.74 -23.01
C ASN A 660 -0.39 -30.02 -22.27
N ARG A 661 -1.53 -30.01 -21.57
CA ARG A 661 -2.09 -31.16 -20.86
C ARG A 661 -3.58 -31.28 -21.17
N LEU A 662 -3.99 -32.44 -21.63
CA LEU A 662 -5.41 -32.78 -21.79
C LEU A 662 -5.93 -33.31 -20.47
N MET A 663 -7.00 -32.75 -19.96
CA MET A 663 -7.61 -33.14 -18.69
C MET A 663 -9.05 -33.61 -18.91
N LYS A 664 -9.43 -34.66 -18.24
CA LYS A 664 -10.82 -35.12 -18.16
C LYS A 664 -11.55 -34.50 -16.98
N ALA A 665 -12.85 -34.36 -17.09
CA ALA A 665 -13.70 -33.96 -15.99
C ALA A 665 -13.45 -34.84 -14.75
N GLY A 666 -13.24 -34.19 -13.60
CA GLY A 666 -12.89 -34.84 -12.33
C GLY A 666 -11.39 -35.12 -12.14
N GLU A 667 -10.55 -34.96 -13.15
CA GLU A 667 -9.12 -35.17 -12.98
C GLU A 667 -8.44 -34.02 -12.22
N LYS A 668 -7.46 -34.40 -11.41
CA LYS A 668 -6.62 -33.49 -10.66
C LYS A 668 -5.62 -32.80 -11.59
N VAL A 669 -5.73 -31.49 -11.69
CA VAL A 669 -4.83 -30.64 -12.47
C VAL A 669 -3.52 -30.42 -11.75
N GLY A 670 -3.56 -30.14 -10.44
CA GLY A 670 -2.39 -29.91 -9.63
C GLY A 670 -2.71 -29.78 -8.13
N ALA A 671 -1.66 -29.85 -7.33
CA ALA A 671 -1.66 -29.57 -5.89
C ALA A 671 -0.35 -28.83 -5.56
N ARG A 672 -0.43 -27.52 -5.53
CA ARG A 672 0.77 -26.69 -5.37
C ARG A 672 1.12 -26.51 -3.90
N GLN A 673 2.41 -26.37 -3.62
CA GLN A 673 2.98 -26.04 -2.31
C GLN A 673 4.00 -24.94 -2.52
N MET A 674 3.71 -23.74 -2.06
CA MET A 674 4.54 -22.57 -2.23
C MET A 674 4.70 -21.83 -0.91
N VAL A 675 5.89 -21.30 -0.64
CA VAL A 675 6.19 -20.52 0.56
C VAL A 675 6.90 -19.25 0.15
N TYR A 676 6.45 -18.15 0.72
CA TYR A 676 7.00 -16.82 0.46
C TYR A 676 7.62 -16.26 1.72
N TYR A 677 8.77 -15.62 1.58
CA TYR A 677 9.53 -14.99 2.65
C TYR A 677 9.93 -13.57 2.23
N SER A 678 9.80 -12.62 3.13
CA SER A 678 10.32 -11.27 2.95
C SER A 678 11.55 -11.04 3.81
N ASN A 679 12.37 -10.05 3.47
CA ASN A 679 13.56 -9.69 4.24
C ASN A 679 14.48 -10.89 4.51
N ILE A 680 14.80 -11.64 3.47
CA ILE A 680 15.54 -12.91 3.52
C ILE A 680 16.63 -12.93 2.45
N SER A 681 17.82 -13.42 2.79
CA SER A 681 18.92 -13.61 1.85
C SER A 681 18.71 -14.82 0.92
N ALA A 682 19.48 -14.87 -0.16
CA ALA A 682 19.50 -16.03 -1.07
C ALA A 682 19.97 -17.31 -0.35
N GLU A 683 20.98 -17.22 0.50
CA GLU A 683 21.49 -18.35 1.29
C GLU A 683 20.43 -18.90 2.25
N GLU A 684 19.73 -18.01 2.95
CA GLU A 684 18.62 -18.41 3.83
C GLU A 684 17.46 -19.01 3.02
N THR A 685 17.12 -18.44 1.86
CA THR A 685 16.06 -19.00 0.98
C THR A 685 16.43 -20.42 0.52
N GLN A 686 17.69 -20.65 0.18
CA GLN A 686 18.19 -22.00 -0.14
C GLN A 686 18.05 -22.93 1.06
N ARG A 687 18.42 -22.49 2.25
CA ARG A 687 18.25 -23.26 3.49
C ARG A 687 16.77 -23.58 3.74
N MET A 688 15.86 -22.61 3.61
CA MET A 688 14.41 -22.83 3.76
C MET A 688 13.88 -23.85 2.74
N SER A 689 14.39 -23.84 1.51
CA SER A 689 14.04 -24.85 0.50
C SER A 689 14.46 -26.27 0.91
N THR A 690 15.63 -26.42 1.52
CA THR A 690 16.11 -27.70 2.05
C THR A 690 15.28 -28.19 3.25
N GLU A 691 14.88 -27.25 4.12
CA GLU A 691 14.06 -27.55 5.31
C GLU A 691 12.58 -27.82 4.99
N MET A 692 12.10 -27.42 3.82
CA MET A 692 10.70 -27.67 3.42
C MET A 692 10.47 -29.15 3.16
N ILE A 693 9.47 -29.72 3.81
CA ILE A 693 9.10 -31.15 3.69
C ILE A 693 7.65 -31.27 3.24
N THR A 694 7.41 -31.94 2.10
CA THR A 694 6.06 -32.32 1.70
C THR A 694 5.55 -33.52 2.49
N LEU A 695 4.29 -33.49 2.88
CA LEU A 695 3.62 -34.57 3.60
C LEU A 695 2.69 -35.39 2.70
N ASN A 696 2.56 -35.07 1.43
CA ASN A 696 1.55 -35.63 0.53
C ASN A 696 1.61 -37.18 0.44
N ASN A 697 2.79 -37.77 0.57
CA ASN A 697 2.97 -39.23 0.59
C ASN A 697 2.45 -39.89 1.87
N GLN A 698 2.12 -39.11 2.90
CA GLN A 698 1.61 -39.61 4.18
C GLN A 698 0.14 -39.23 4.40
N LEU A 699 -0.42 -38.35 3.56
CA LEU A 699 -1.76 -37.81 3.70
C LEU A 699 -2.78 -38.58 2.85
N PRO A 700 -4.04 -38.63 3.26
CA PRO A 700 -5.11 -39.21 2.45
C PRO A 700 -5.28 -38.48 1.12
N GLU A 701 -5.92 -39.12 0.16
CA GLU A 701 -6.29 -38.50 -1.11
C GLU A 701 -7.17 -37.26 -0.88
N GLY A 702 -6.93 -36.20 -1.67
CA GLY A 702 -7.64 -34.93 -1.54
C GLY A 702 -7.14 -34.04 -0.40
N TRP A 703 -6.08 -34.47 0.30
CA TRP A 703 -5.37 -33.65 1.29
C TRP A 703 -4.04 -33.16 0.74
N ASN A 704 -3.59 -31.99 1.25
CA ASN A 704 -2.28 -31.43 0.93
C ASN A 704 -1.64 -30.90 2.21
N GLY A 705 -0.32 -31.05 2.35
CA GLY A 705 0.35 -30.60 3.58
C GLY A 705 1.86 -30.47 3.43
N VAL A 706 2.39 -29.57 4.24
CA VAL A 706 3.81 -29.21 4.22
C VAL A 706 4.29 -28.83 5.63
N MET A 707 5.53 -29.11 5.90
CA MET A 707 6.28 -28.52 7.00
C MET A 707 7.33 -27.58 6.43
N VAL A 708 7.43 -26.38 6.98
CA VAL A 708 8.37 -25.34 6.57
C VAL A 708 9.14 -24.83 7.77
N ALA A 709 10.33 -24.26 7.53
CA ALA A 709 11.12 -23.58 8.54
C ALA A 709 11.09 -22.06 8.29
N ASP A 710 11.22 -21.29 9.35
CA ASP A 710 11.55 -19.87 9.32
C ASP A 710 13.07 -19.66 9.46
N PRO A 711 13.62 -18.50 9.06
CA PRO A 711 15.02 -18.18 9.24
C PRO A 711 15.52 -18.30 10.68
N ASP A 712 14.67 -18.07 11.67
CA ASP A 712 14.98 -18.21 13.10
C ASP A 712 15.00 -19.68 13.61
N GLY A 713 14.75 -20.65 12.74
CA GLY A 713 14.69 -22.06 13.05
C GLY A 713 13.36 -22.57 13.58
N THR A 714 12.31 -21.72 13.62
CA THR A 714 10.95 -22.14 13.96
C THR A 714 10.37 -22.96 12.80
N HIS A 715 9.72 -24.08 13.13
CA HIS A 715 9.08 -24.93 12.13
C HIS A 715 7.55 -24.82 12.24
N TYR A 716 6.90 -24.75 11.09
CA TYR A 716 5.45 -24.69 10.98
C TYR A 716 4.93 -25.88 10.17
N LEU A 717 3.86 -26.47 10.64
CA LEU A 717 3.12 -27.51 9.95
C LEU A 717 1.80 -26.95 9.46
N MET A 718 1.52 -27.13 8.18
CA MET A 718 0.21 -26.83 7.60
C MET A 718 -0.31 -28.06 6.85
N VAL A 719 -1.54 -28.48 7.17
CA VAL A 719 -2.24 -29.57 6.49
C VAL A 719 -3.67 -29.10 6.18
N SER A 720 -4.08 -29.34 4.96
CA SER A 720 -5.41 -28.96 4.46
C SER A 720 -6.12 -30.18 3.86
N ASN A 721 -7.37 -30.38 4.23
CA ASN A 721 -8.27 -31.30 3.54
C ASN A 721 -9.08 -30.50 2.51
N PHE A 722 -8.77 -30.67 1.24
CA PHE A 722 -9.47 -29.96 0.17
C PHE A 722 -10.67 -30.75 -0.36
N ARG A 723 -10.49 -32.07 -0.65
CA ARG A 723 -11.49 -32.89 -1.31
C ARG A 723 -11.68 -34.25 -0.67
N GLY A 724 -10.82 -34.59 0.29
CA GLY A 724 -10.85 -35.87 0.99
C GLY A 724 -12.04 -35.97 1.96
N MET A 725 -12.35 -37.17 2.36
CA MET A 725 -13.34 -37.44 3.40
C MET A 725 -12.85 -36.87 4.75
N GLU A 726 -13.79 -36.42 5.59
CA GLU A 726 -13.50 -36.13 6.97
C GLU A 726 -13.09 -37.39 7.70
N GLN A 727 -11.84 -37.47 8.13
CA GLN A 727 -11.32 -38.62 8.88
C GLN A 727 -10.21 -38.20 9.81
N ALA A 728 -10.03 -38.94 10.88
CA ALA A 728 -8.85 -38.83 11.71
C ALA A 728 -7.66 -39.48 11.01
N PHE A 729 -6.58 -38.78 10.91
CA PHE A 729 -5.34 -39.26 10.32
C PHE A 729 -4.13 -38.94 11.20
N PHE A 730 -3.12 -39.78 11.17
CA PHE A 730 -1.89 -39.60 11.90
C PHE A 730 -0.73 -39.51 10.91
N CYS A 731 -0.02 -38.42 10.90
CA CYS A 731 1.23 -38.25 10.17
C CYS A 731 2.43 -38.10 11.12
N VAL A 732 3.59 -38.42 10.61
CA VAL A 732 4.87 -38.30 11.34
C VAL A 732 5.75 -37.30 10.55
N PRO A 733 5.50 -35.98 10.63
CA PRO A 733 6.37 -35.02 10.00
C PRO A 733 7.72 -35.03 10.71
N LYS A 734 8.79 -34.90 9.94
CA LYS A 734 10.16 -34.89 10.48
C LYS A 734 10.88 -33.65 10.00
N THR A 735 11.78 -33.13 10.85
CA THR A 735 12.73 -32.10 10.42
C THR A 735 13.73 -32.68 9.41
N SER A 736 14.51 -31.83 8.75
CA SER A 736 15.64 -32.24 7.90
C SER A 736 16.64 -33.15 8.61
N GLN A 737 16.72 -33.05 9.94
CA GLN A 737 17.54 -33.91 10.80
C GLN A 737 16.88 -35.25 11.11
N GLY A 738 15.69 -35.53 10.58
CA GLY A 738 14.98 -36.79 10.77
C GLY A 738 14.18 -36.92 12.07
N TYR A 739 14.04 -35.81 12.85
CA TYR A 739 13.26 -35.81 14.09
C TYR A 739 11.80 -35.54 13.85
N PRO A 740 10.87 -36.24 14.52
CA PRO A 740 9.46 -35.96 14.44
C PRO A 740 9.14 -34.58 15.00
N VAL A 741 8.22 -33.92 14.37
CA VAL A 741 7.74 -32.59 14.73
C VAL A 741 6.59 -32.70 15.71
N LEU A 742 6.63 -31.93 16.81
CA LEU A 742 5.55 -31.86 17.76
C LEU A 742 4.46 -30.89 17.30
N ALA A 743 3.25 -31.38 17.16
CA ALA A 743 2.06 -30.56 16.86
C ALA A 743 1.19 -30.41 18.11
N GLN A 744 0.12 -29.62 17.98
CA GLN A 744 -0.83 -29.33 19.05
C GLN A 744 -1.40 -30.60 19.71
N GLU A 745 -1.61 -31.64 18.92
CA GLU A 745 -2.04 -32.97 19.38
C GLU A 745 -1.14 -34.04 18.79
N THR A 746 -0.36 -34.71 19.64
CA THR A 746 0.46 -35.83 19.21
C THR A 746 0.15 -37.06 20.05
N ILE A 747 0.14 -38.21 19.42
CA ILE A 747 0.07 -39.50 20.08
C ILE A 747 1.21 -40.38 19.54
N GLY A 748 2.11 -40.81 20.42
CA GLY A 748 3.23 -41.63 20.03
C GLY A 748 4.13 -41.02 18.98
N GLY A 749 4.40 -39.69 19.05
CA GLY A 749 5.22 -38.93 18.08
C GLY A 749 4.51 -38.68 16.74
N ARG A 750 3.21 -38.95 16.65
CA ARG A 750 2.37 -38.73 15.46
C ARG A 750 1.46 -37.55 15.68
N VAL A 751 1.28 -36.72 14.66
CA VAL A 751 0.29 -35.62 14.67
C VAL A 751 -1.10 -36.19 14.35
N LYS A 752 -2.05 -36.03 15.27
CA LYS A 752 -3.45 -36.34 15.03
C LYS A 752 -4.11 -35.21 14.24
N LEU A 753 -4.66 -35.53 13.09
CA LEU A 753 -5.39 -34.61 12.23
C LEU A 753 -6.83 -35.15 12.04
N GLN A 754 -7.80 -34.27 12.33
CA GLN A 754 -9.20 -34.55 11.99
C GLN A 754 -9.74 -33.30 11.34
N LEU A 755 -9.87 -33.30 10.03
CA LEU A 755 -10.19 -32.12 9.24
C LEU A 755 -11.45 -32.37 8.41
N LYS A 756 -12.40 -31.45 8.52
CA LYS A 756 -13.52 -31.33 7.60
C LYS A 756 -13.00 -30.91 6.22
N GLN A 757 -13.80 -31.18 5.20
CA GLN A 757 -13.52 -30.69 3.86
C GLN A 757 -13.41 -29.15 3.86
N ASN A 758 -12.52 -28.59 3.07
CA ASN A 758 -12.16 -27.15 3.05
C ASN A 758 -11.73 -26.60 4.41
N SER A 759 -10.98 -27.36 5.19
CA SER A 759 -10.39 -26.90 6.44
C SER A 759 -8.91 -27.22 6.51
N SER A 760 -8.19 -26.45 7.33
CA SER A 760 -6.74 -26.61 7.56
C SER A 760 -6.43 -26.70 9.05
N LYS A 761 -5.34 -27.36 9.37
CA LYS A 761 -4.70 -27.33 10.68
C LYS A 761 -3.29 -26.81 10.52
N VAL A 762 -2.92 -25.86 11.36
CA VAL A 762 -1.58 -25.27 11.42
C VAL A 762 -1.01 -25.42 12.81
N CYS A 763 0.29 -25.70 12.90
CA CYS A 763 0.99 -25.88 14.15
C CYS A 763 2.40 -25.31 14.05
N ASN A 764 2.88 -24.77 15.16
CA ASN A 764 4.27 -24.39 15.35
C ASN A 764 5.00 -25.53 16.08
N THR A 765 6.28 -25.80 15.77
CA THR A 765 6.99 -26.98 16.22
C THR A 765 8.40 -26.68 16.69
N GLN A 766 8.54 -26.36 17.95
CA GLN A 766 9.87 -26.22 18.58
C GLN A 766 10.23 -27.36 19.54
N LEU A 767 9.22 -28.01 20.16
CA LEU A 767 9.39 -29.21 20.95
C LEU A 767 9.05 -30.44 20.12
N PHE A 768 9.82 -31.52 20.26
CA PHE A 768 9.47 -32.81 19.65
C PHE A 768 9.89 -33.97 20.54
N VAL A 769 9.10 -35.03 20.47
CA VAL A 769 9.33 -36.28 21.23
C VAL A 769 9.35 -37.44 20.25
N ASP A 770 10.45 -38.16 20.27
CA ASP A 770 10.70 -39.31 19.38
C ASP A 770 10.37 -40.66 20.07
N ASP A 771 9.25 -40.72 20.73
CA ASP A 771 8.85 -41.96 21.41
C ASP A 771 7.34 -42.23 21.22
N PRO A 772 6.99 -43.33 20.49
CA PRO A 772 5.58 -43.63 20.18
C PRO A 772 4.74 -44.03 21.41
N THR A 773 5.38 -44.23 22.55
CA THR A 773 4.73 -44.55 23.83
C THR A 773 4.38 -43.33 24.66
N LEU A 774 4.64 -42.13 24.14
CA LEU A 774 4.31 -40.86 24.79
C LEU A 774 3.21 -40.10 24.03
N ASN A 775 2.28 -39.55 24.80
CA ASN A 775 1.29 -38.59 24.31
C ASN A 775 1.76 -37.19 24.71
N THR A 776 1.66 -36.22 23.80
CA THR A 776 2.14 -34.84 24.03
C THR A 776 1.08 -33.84 23.61
N ILE A 777 0.78 -32.91 24.55
CA ILE A 777 -0.22 -31.86 24.35
C ILE A 777 0.44 -30.51 24.61
N LEU A 778 0.44 -29.61 23.64
CA LEU A 778 0.94 -28.25 23.83
C LEU A 778 0.02 -27.43 24.75
N VAL A 779 0.60 -26.76 25.73
CA VAL A 779 -0.17 -25.92 26.66
C VAL A 779 -0.50 -24.59 25.99
N ASN A 780 -1.79 -24.31 25.82
CA ASN A 780 -2.30 -23.11 25.14
C ASN A 780 -1.69 -22.89 23.73
N GLY A 781 -1.43 -23.98 23.01
CA GLY A 781 -0.82 -23.89 21.68
C GLY A 781 0.63 -23.39 21.65
N ARG A 782 1.27 -23.20 22.79
CA ARG A 782 2.65 -22.69 22.85
C ARG A 782 3.65 -23.78 22.47
N PRO A 783 4.49 -23.59 21.45
CA PRO A 783 5.44 -24.62 20.98
C PRO A 783 6.57 -24.90 21.94
N THR A 784 6.73 -24.10 22.97
CA THR A 784 7.79 -24.22 23.99
C THR A 784 7.31 -24.86 25.29
N VAL A 785 6.03 -25.20 25.42
CA VAL A 785 5.46 -25.78 26.64
C VAL A 785 4.50 -26.90 26.28
N ALA A 786 4.78 -28.11 26.78
CA ALA A 786 3.93 -29.28 26.56
C ALA A 786 3.68 -30.07 27.85
N ILE A 787 2.54 -30.74 27.92
CA ILE A 787 2.27 -31.83 28.89
C ILE A 787 2.56 -33.13 28.14
N ILE A 788 3.39 -33.98 28.76
CA ILE A 788 3.74 -35.28 28.21
C ILE A 788 3.26 -36.33 29.18
N GLU A 789 2.55 -37.35 28.67
CA GLU A 789 2.08 -38.49 29.45
C GLU A 789 2.39 -39.82 28.75
N LYS A 790 2.50 -40.88 29.50
CA LYS A 790 2.71 -42.21 28.97
C LYS A 790 1.42 -42.74 28.34
N VAL A 791 1.52 -43.30 27.15
CA VAL A 791 0.45 -44.09 26.52
C VAL A 791 0.52 -45.58 26.98
N SER A 792 1.74 -46.02 27.36
CA SER A 792 1.94 -47.38 27.90
C SER A 792 3.17 -47.42 28.82
N ASP A 793 3.18 -48.28 29.80
CA ASP A 793 4.21 -48.39 30.83
C ASP A 793 5.37 -49.36 30.41
N ILE A 794 5.97 -49.10 29.24
CA ILE A 794 7.01 -50.00 28.69
C ILE A 794 8.44 -49.57 29.16
N LYS A 795 8.65 -48.30 29.49
CA LYS A 795 9.96 -47.77 29.85
C LYS A 795 9.87 -46.78 31.00
N ASP A 796 10.97 -46.73 31.82
CA ASP A 796 11.09 -45.73 32.89
C ASP A 796 11.79 -44.48 32.47
N TYR A 797 12.56 -44.46 31.37
CA TYR A 797 13.34 -43.34 30.88
C TYR A 797 13.00 -42.98 29.45
N TYR A 798 12.84 -41.69 29.24
CA TYR A 798 12.50 -41.08 27.94
C TYR A 798 13.45 -39.96 27.64
N THR A 799 13.69 -39.71 26.35
CA THR A 799 14.47 -38.56 25.90
C THR A 799 13.53 -37.52 25.30
N ILE A 800 13.53 -36.33 25.89
CA ILE A 800 12.83 -35.16 25.35
C ILE A 800 13.83 -34.37 24.55
N ASN A 801 13.46 -33.96 23.35
CA ASN A 801 14.22 -33.18 22.42
C ASN A 801 13.58 -31.81 22.22
N ALA A 802 14.41 -30.78 22.03
CA ALA A 802 13.96 -29.46 21.65
C ALA A 802 14.93 -28.84 20.63
N ILE A 803 14.41 -28.20 19.62
CA ILE A 803 15.18 -27.33 18.72
C ILE A 803 15.20 -25.93 19.36
N THR A 804 16.36 -25.34 19.48
CA THR A 804 16.56 -23.99 19.98
C THR A 804 17.45 -23.23 19.00
N PRO A 805 17.52 -21.87 19.05
CA PRO A 805 18.44 -21.10 18.24
C PRO A 805 19.91 -21.52 18.30
N LYS A 806 20.29 -22.19 19.38
CA LYS A 806 21.65 -22.76 19.56
C LYS A 806 21.79 -24.24 19.14
N GLY A 807 20.74 -24.80 18.53
CA GLY A 807 20.72 -26.17 18.05
C GLY A 807 19.89 -27.12 18.90
N LEU A 808 20.08 -28.42 18.66
CA LEU A 808 19.32 -29.49 19.28
C LEU A 808 19.74 -29.70 20.75
N VAL A 809 18.78 -29.56 21.64
CA VAL A 809 18.92 -29.86 23.07
C VAL A 809 18.18 -31.14 23.42
N LYS A 810 18.85 -32.06 24.15
CA LYS A 810 18.26 -33.32 24.58
C LYS A 810 18.25 -33.41 26.11
N LYS A 811 17.18 -33.95 26.67
CA LYS A 811 17.08 -34.22 28.11
C LYS A 811 16.46 -35.57 28.36
N ARG A 812 17.24 -36.46 29.04
CA ARG A 812 16.73 -37.74 29.52
C ARG A 812 15.96 -37.53 30.81
N ILE A 813 14.76 -38.06 30.90
CA ILE A 813 13.88 -37.94 32.05
C ILE A 813 13.36 -39.30 32.49
N ASN A 814 13.11 -39.47 33.79
CA ASN A 814 12.36 -40.59 34.35
C ASN A 814 10.91 -40.13 34.55
N MET A 815 9.97 -40.79 33.86
CA MET A 815 8.56 -40.49 33.94
C MET A 815 7.76 -41.51 34.74
N LYS A 816 7.17 -41.06 35.83
CA LYS A 816 6.21 -41.79 36.66
C LYS A 816 4.85 -41.08 36.65
N GLY A 817 4.24 -40.86 35.48
CA GLY A 817 3.01 -40.07 35.33
C GLY A 817 3.19 -38.92 34.38
N LYS A 818 2.33 -37.87 34.50
CA LYS A 818 2.37 -36.68 33.63
C LYS A 818 3.48 -35.74 34.01
N VAL A 819 4.16 -35.17 33.03
CA VAL A 819 5.16 -34.12 33.23
C VAL A 819 4.86 -32.92 32.36
N LYS A 820 5.08 -31.73 32.88
CA LYS A 820 5.14 -30.49 32.09
C LYS A 820 6.58 -30.27 31.66
N VAL A 821 6.76 -30.11 30.37
CA VAL A 821 8.07 -29.77 29.76
C VAL A 821 8.01 -28.36 29.22
N GLU A 822 9.02 -27.58 29.48
CA GLU A 822 9.10 -26.17 29.05
C GLU A 822 10.53 -25.90 28.55
N ILE A 823 10.65 -25.22 27.39
CA ILE A 823 11.91 -24.63 26.95
C ILE A 823 12.04 -23.27 27.64
N LYS A 824 13.05 -23.11 28.47
CA LYS A 824 13.36 -21.85 29.13
C LYS A 824 14.86 -21.61 29.09
N ASN A 825 15.29 -20.43 28.59
CA ASN A 825 16.69 -20.09 28.40
C ASN A 825 17.47 -21.22 27.67
N GLU A 826 16.91 -21.68 26.54
CA GLU A 826 17.50 -22.71 25.68
C GLU A 826 17.75 -24.06 26.36
N LYS A 827 17.10 -24.32 27.48
CA LYS A 827 17.21 -25.59 28.23
C LYS A 827 15.83 -26.20 28.43
N ILE A 828 15.77 -27.52 28.38
CA ILE A 828 14.55 -28.27 28.68
C ILE A 828 14.34 -28.32 30.20
N LYS A 829 13.34 -27.67 30.71
CA LYS A 829 12.89 -27.75 32.11
C LYS A 829 11.72 -28.75 32.19
N VAL A 830 11.79 -29.67 33.14
CA VAL A 830 10.74 -30.67 33.35
C VAL A 830 10.20 -30.51 34.75
N THR A 831 8.88 -30.45 34.88
CA THR A 831 8.17 -30.34 36.16
C THR A 831 7.18 -31.49 36.24
N LYS A 832 7.21 -32.26 37.32
CA LYS A 832 6.19 -33.30 37.57
C LYS A 832 4.85 -32.62 37.85
N ILE A 833 3.80 -33.10 37.20
CA ILE A 833 2.42 -32.73 37.53
C ILE A 833 2.00 -33.68 38.64
N ARG A 834 1.65 -33.16 39.81
CA ARG A 834 1.01 -33.95 40.88
C ARG A 834 -0.44 -34.17 40.47
N GLU A 835 -0.90 -35.40 40.45
CA GLU A 835 -2.31 -35.73 40.29
C GLU A 835 -3.17 -35.16 41.41
#